data_523c01418a4b0f5b0a17b96ed0fbd5b7
#
_entry.id   523c01418a4b0f5b0a17b96ed0fbd5b7
#
_cell.length_a   1.000
_cell.length_b   1.000
_cell.length_c   1.000
_cell.angle_alpha   90.00
_cell.angle_beta   90.00
_cell.angle_gamma   90.00
#
_symmetry.space_group_name_H-M   'P 1'
#
loop_
_entity.id
_entity.type
_entity.pdbx_description
1 polymer ?
#
loop_
_entity_poly.entity_id
_entity_poly.type
_entity_poly.pdbx_seq_one_letter_code
_entity_poly.pdbx_strand_id
1 'polypeptide(L)'
;MITQEEILKHLDVDYSYRLAKRMEVYKSNPVLGYRTAGSRAEFETGEMLKQEMESIGLSDVSKDAVTVDGWEFKKAVLRFEGQDGREREVQLGAYQTTLVTDGFEECSLMYLGKGTDRDYEGKNAAGKLVLVDINQRDEWWINYPVYEAHLKGARALIAVQSGGYGEIGEEALNAQDIAGPEDAPAFSISERDARELKKLLQEKGELSVFLDADTRVRRNCTTYNITGRIPGRHPERMVLLSAHYDSYFSGFQDDNTAVAMMLGIARALVASGFQPNNTIVFCAMAAEEWGVADSNFDWSAGAYEQVFTAHPEWVGRVIADLNFELPALAHGTRARIRSCYEYVDYLNEWLEDLPNLTQAYPEETKVTAPIETWSDDFSMAIAGIPSMVNDFTGGSFMETHYHSQFDNDEFYDEQVNRLHHELFALLIEALDRTAVVPLCFERVMKRAARSLDEELGELWVSPEVAVRLEEMKQLFEQAAEFSWREYEEVREINNRYSSLLSQGREAQAEELFQRERKREAELLRRFKLEQDEFVRIDWYGNVYYLHELCMEKIRLLGGAVKNLREGKISAALRKLYQVDNNAYAFMFSEEVYRHFTEYVLDQPKDRLKWGYQRLAGHENLYPLVTGLLQREFGGESDCRKEADALDEALSRQLRALLDALDTLEKITKKDFIQR
;
A
#
# COMPACT_ATOMS: atom_id res chain seq x y z
N MET A 1 11.45 15.01 -34.61
CA MET A 1 10.77 14.62 -33.35
C MET A 1 9.38 14.13 -33.72
N ILE A 2 8.96 13.04 -33.12
CA ILE A 2 7.61 12.50 -33.25
C ILE A 2 6.67 13.40 -32.47
N THR A 3 5.47 13.65 -33.00
CA THR A 3 4.47 14.49 -32.33
C THR A 3 3.67 13.68 -31.32
N GLN A 4 3.08 14.35 -30.33
CA GLN A 4 2.13 13.76 -29.39
C GLN A 4 0.99 13.03 -30.14
N GLU A 5 0.45 13.65 -31.19
CA GLU A 5 -0.59 13.05 -32.03
C GLU A 5 -0.17 11.71 -32.65
N GLU A 6 1.10 11.57 -33.04
CA GLU A 6 1.61 10.32 -33.61
C GLU A 6 1.72 9.22 -32.55
N ILE A 7 2.09 9.55 -31.30
CA ILE A 7 2.06 8.58 -30.16
C ILE A 7 0.62 8.14 -29.89
N LEU A 8 -0.31 9.10 -29.73
CA LEU A 8 -1.72 8.81 -29.43
C LEU A 8 -2.40 7.94 -30.48
N LYS A 9 -2.05 8.12 -31.76
CA LYS A 9 -2.58 7.34 -32.88
C LYS A 9 -2.21 5.84 -32.82
N HIS A 10 -1.11 5.50 -32.14
CA HIS A 10 -0.65 4.11 -32.02
C HIS A 10 -1.15 3.42 -30.75
N LEU A 11 -1.88 4.10 -29.87
CA LEU A 11 -2.50 3.49 -28.70
C LEU A 11 -3.63 2.54 -29.11
N ASP A 12 -3.60 1.33 -28.56
CA ASP A 12 -4.54 0.23 -28.88
C ASP A 12 -5.07 -0.39 -27.59
N VAL A 13 -6.18 0.13 -27.07
CA VAL A 13 -6.81 -0.35 -25.84
C VAL A 13 -7.40 -1.75 -25.99
N ASP A 14 -7.78 -2.16 -27.22
CA ASP A 14 -8.21 -3.55 -27.47
C ASP A 14 -7.05 -4.54 -27.27
N TYR A 15 -5.82 -4.15 -27.62
CA TYR A 15 -4.63 -4.94 -27.32
C TYR A 15 -4.48 -5.10 -25.81
N SER A 16 -4.58 -4.03 -25.05
CA SER A 16 -4.47 -4.04 -23.58
C SER A 16 -5.56 -4.90 -22.96
N TYR A 17 -6.82 -4.76 -23.38
CA TYR A 17 -7.91 -5.64 -22.90
C TYR A 17 -7.61 -7.13 -23.16
N ARG A 18 -7.18 -7.48 -24.38
CA ARG A 18 -6.85 -8.87 -24.72
C ARG A 18 -5.67 -9.42 -23.92
N LEU A 19 -4.68 -8.57 -23.61
CA LEU A 19 -3.54 -8.97 -22.81
C LEU A 19 -3.95 -9.21 -21.34
N ALA A 20 -4.77 -8.34 -20.76
CA ALA A 20 -5.34 -8.52 -19.42
C ALA A 20 -6.13 -9.84 -19.33
N LYS A 21 -7.00 -10.13 -20.30
CA LYS A 21 -7.74 -11.42 -20.38
C LYS A 21 -6.82 -12.63 -20.56
N ARG A 22 -5.68 -12.48 -21.21
CA ARG A 22 -4.72 -13.58 -21.40
C ARG A 22 -4.02 -13.93 -20.09
N MET A 23 -3.80 -12.98 -19.19
CA MET A 23 -3.20 -13.22 -17.87
C MET A 23 -4.10 -14.07 -16.98
N GLU A 24 -5.42 -13.97 -17.06
CA GLU A 24 -6.38 -14.78 -16.28
C GLU A 24 -6.27 -16.31 -16.54
N VAL A 25 -5.59 -16.71 -17.62
CA VAL A 25 -5.39 -18.14 -17.95
C VAL A 25 -4.45 -18.81 -16.94
N TYR A 26 -3.50 -18.06 -16.41
CA TYR A 26 -2.50 -18.55 -15.45
C TYR A 26 -3.03 -18.43 -14.04
N LYS A 27 -3.36 -19.56 -13.42
CA LYS A 27 -3.99 -19.62 -12.11
C LYS A 27 -3.60 -20.85 -11.32
N SER A 28 -3.47 -20.70 -10.00
CA SER A 28 -3.17 -21.80 -9.08
C SER A 28 -4.42 -22.60 -8.69
N ASN A 29 -5.55 -21.90 -8.48
CA ASN A 29 -6.83 -22.49 -8.20
C ASN A 29 -7.70 -22.52 -9.48
N PRO A 30 -8.13 -23.69 -9.95
CA PRO A 30 -8.85 -23.80 -11.23
C PRO A 30 -10.24 -23.15 -11.22
N VAL A 31 -10.84 -22.94 -10.05
CA VAL A 31 -12.17 -22.34 -9.88
C VAL A 31 -12.09 -20.85 -9.60
N LEU A 32 -11.27 -20.47 -8.61
CA LEU A 32 -11.24 -19.12 -8.06
C LEU A 32 -10.15 -18.22 -8.68
N GLY A 33 -9.14 -18.79 -9.34
CA GLY A 33 -8.02 -18.01 -9.88
C GLY A 33 -6.75 -18.14 -9.04
N TYR A 34 -6.28 -17.04 -8.49
CA TYR A 34 -5.06 -16.85 -7.70
C TYR A 34 -3.76 -17.02 -8.51
N ARG A 35 -2.98 -15.98 -8.50
CA ARG A 35 -1.64 -15.88 -9.10
C ARG A 35 -0.70 -15.20 -8.12
N THR A 36 -0.51 -15.84 -6.98
CA THR A 36 0.14 -15.26 -5.80
C THR A 36 1.67 -15.38 -5.86
N ALA A 37 2.35 -14.61 -5.03
CA ALA A 37 3.80 -14.53 -4.94
C ALA A 37 4.48 -15.91 -4.93
N GLY A 38 5.49 -16.09 -5.79
CA GLY A 38 6.29 -17.32 -5.89
C GLY A 38 5.49 -18.57 -6.29
N SER A 39 4.25 -18.42 -6.73
CA SER A 39 3.45 -19.53 -7.27
C SER A 39 3.88 -19.91 -8.68
N ARG A 40 3.51 -21.12 -9.10
CA ARG A 40 3.72 -21.54 -10.49
C ARG A 40 2.96 -20.66 -11.49
N ALA A 41 1.76 -20.21 -11.13
CA ALA A 41 0.94 -19.35 -11.98
C ALA A 41 1.62 -17.98 -12.19
N GLU A 42 2.19 -17.38 -11.15
CA GLU A 42 2.98 -16.15 -11.25
C GLU A 42 4.21 -16.35 -12.15
N PHE A 43 4.97 -17.43 -11.95
CA PHE A 43 6.12 -17.73 -12.80
C PHE A 43 5.74 -17.87 -14.29
N GLU A 44 4.67 -18.61 -14.60
CA GLU A 44 4.19 -18.82 -15.98
C GLU A 44 3.70 -17.51 -16.61
N THR A 45 3.06 -16.63 -15.82
CA THR A 45 2.68 -15.28 -16.26
C THR A 45 3.90 -14.43 -16.55
N GLY A 46 4.91 -14.43 -15.68
CA GLY A 46 6.18 -13.73 -15.92
C GLY A 46 6.89 -14.17 -17.19
N GLU A 47 6.90 -15.47 -17.51
CA GLU A 47 7.42 -15.98 -18.80
C GLU A 47 6.61 -15.45 -19.99
N MET A 48 5.30 -15.40 -19.87
CA MET A 48 4.42 -14.84 -20.91
C MET A 48 4.68 -13.34 -21.10
N LEU A 49 4.79 -12.58 -20.02
CA LEU A 49 5.06 -11.14 -20.08
C LEU A 49 6.45 -10.84 -20.65
N LYS A 50 7.46 -11.64 -20.31
CA LYS A 50 8.79 -11.54 -20.93
C LYS A 50 8.71 -11.70 -22.44
N GLN A 51 8.03 -12.73 -22.94
CA GLN A 51 7.84 -12.95 -24.38
C GLN A 51 7.04 -11.81 -25.03
N GLU A 52 6.06 -11.25 -24.33
CA GLU A 52 5.29 -10.10 -24.83
C GLU A 52 6.17 -8.86 -24.96
N MET A 53 6.99 -8.53 -23.96
CA MET A 53 7.96 -7.43 -24.04
C MET A 53 8.96 -7.61 -25.20
N GLU A 54 9.48 -8.83 -25.40
CA GLU A 54 10.34 -9.16 -26.54
C GLU A 54 9.60 -8.97 -27.88
N SER A 55 8.33 -9.36 -27.97
CA SER A 55 7.50 -9.24 -29.17
C SER A 55 7.16 -7.79 -29.52
N ILE A 56 7.00 -6.92 -28.52
CA ILE A 56 6.84 -5.47 -28.68
C ILE A 56 8.11 -4.85 -29.27
N GLY A 57 9.26 -5.44 -29.05
CA GLY A 57 10.56 -4.94 -29.48
C GLY A 57 11.30 -4.14 -28.41
N LEU A 58 10.99 -4.36 -27.15
CA LEU A 58 11.78 -3.79 -26.05
C LEU A 58 13.18 -4.41 -26.00
N SER A 59 14.17 -3.60 -25.63
CA SER A 59 15.55 -4.00 -25.47
C SER A 59 15.83 -4.50 -24.06
N ASP A 60 16.88 -5.32 -23.90
CA ASP A 60 17.38 -5.81 -22.62
C ASP A 60 16.28 -6.40 -21.72
N VAL A 61 15.36 -7.18 -22.32
CA VAL A 61 14.30 -7.83 -21.57
C VAL A 61 14.89 -8.87 -20.64
N SER A 62 14.63 -8.72 -19.33
CA SER A 62 15.20 -9.56 -18.29
C SER A 62 14.17 -10.00 -17.24
N LYS A 63 14.57 -10.96 -16.44
CA LYS A 63 13.89 -11.43 -15.24
C LYS A 63 14.80 -11.13 -14.07
N ASP A 64 14.41 -10.15 -13.27
CA ASP A 64 15.19 -9.73 -12.11
C ASP A 64 14.76 -10.57 -10.90
N ALA A 65 15.64 -11.42 -10.42
CA ALA A 65 15.34 -12.33 -9.32
C ALA A 65 15.22 -11.56 -8.00
N VAL A 66 14.10 -11.75 -7.31
CA VAL A 66 13.82 -11.16 -5.99
C VAL A 66 13.45 -12.24 -4.98
N THR A 67 13.73 -12.01 -3.70
CA THR A 67 13.45 -12.96 -2.63
C THR A 67 12.20 -12.51 -1.86
N VAL A 68 11.19 -13.38 -1.83
CA VAL A 68 9.93 -13.18 -1.11
C VAL A 68 9.53 -14.50 -0.43
N ASP A 69 8.50 -14.45 0.42
CA ASP A 69 7.83 -15.67 0.82
C ASP A 69 6.78 -16.01 -0.26
N GLY A 70 6.78 -17.26 -0.68
CA GLY A 70 5.85 -17.71 -1.71
C GLY A 70 4.58 -18.30 -1.10
N TRP A 71 3.45 -18.05 -1.75
CA TRP A 71 2.18 -18.65 -1.39
C TRP A 71 1.53 -19.29 -2.63
N GLU A 72 1.05 -20.53 -2.49
CA GLU A 72 0.31 -21.22 -3.54
C GLU A 72 -0.98 -21.80 -2.99
N PHE A 73 -2.10 -21.35 -3.50
CA PHE A 73 -3.45 -21.80 -3.14
C PHE A 73 -4.07 -22.61 -4.27
N LYS A 74 -4.27 -23.91 -4.06
CA LYS A 74 -4.82 -24.82 -5.08
C LYS A 74 -6.29 -25.12 -4.90
N LYS A 75 -6.73 -25.29 -3.65
CA LYS A 75 -8.13 -25.56 -3.31
C LYS A 75 -8.40 -25.37 -1.82
N ALA A 76 -9.65 -25.04 -1.51
CA ALA A 76 -10.27 -25.27 -0.21
C ALA A 76 -11.77 -25.49 -0.42
N VAL A 77 -12.26 -26.64 0.03
CA VAL A 77 -13.66 -27.06 -0.16
C VAL A 77 -14.19 -27.58 1.16
N LEU A 78 -15.37 -27.09 1.56
CA LEU A 78 -16.07 -27.54 2.77
C LEU A 78 -17.32 -28.30 2.38
N ARG A 79 -17.53 -29.50 2.95
CA ARG A 79 -18.76 -30.28 2.82
C ARG A 79 -19.47 -30.38 4.16
N PHE A 80 -20.79 -30.27 4.13
CA PHE A 80 -21.63 -30.43 5.32
C PHE A 80 -23.05 -30.86 4.93
N GLU A 81 -23.79 -31.43 5.88
CA GLU A 81 -25.19 -31.75 5.72
C GLU A 81 -26.05 -30.52 5.99
N GLY A 82 -26.81 -30.05 5.00
CA GLY A 82 -27.72 -28.93 5.12
C GLY A 82 -28.97 -29.23 5.96
N GLN A 83 -29.78 -28.20 6.22
CA GLN A 83 -31.04 -28.36 7.00
C GLN A 83 -32.03 -29.35 6.38
N ASP A 84 -31.99 -29.53 5.06
CA ASP A 84 -32.82 -30.43 4.32
C ASP A 84 -32.28 -31.89 4.24
N GLY A 85 -31.18 -32.17 4.97
CA GLY A 85 -30.50 -33.48 4.98
C GLY A 85 -29.70 -33.76 3.72
N ARG A 86 -29.50 -32.79 2.82
CA ARG A 86 -28.68 -32.96 1.62
C ARG A 86 -27.26 -32.45 1.89
N GLU A 87 -26.30 -33.12 1.27
CA GLU A 87 -24.92 -32.64 1.30
C GLU A 87 -24.79 -31.30 0.55
N ARG A 88 -24.09 -30.38 1.16
CA ARG A 88 -23.63 -29.12 0.57
C ARG A 88 -22.13 -29.21 0.34
N GLU A 89 -21.68 -28.68 -0.79
CA GLU A 89 -20.27 -28.47 -1.08
C GLU A 89 -20.07 -27.01 -1.41
N VAL A 90 -19.20 -26.32 -0.68
CA VAL A 90 -18.92 -24.89 -0.83
C VAL A 90 -17.44 -24.64 -1.04
N GLN A 91 -17.11 -23.71 -1.93
CA GLN A 91 -15.75 -23.23 -2.13
C GLN A 91 -15.40 -22.25 -1.03
N LEU A 92 -14.18 -22.34 -0.51
CA LEU A 92 -13.61 -21.38 0.41
C LEU A 92 -12.54 -20.55 -0.33
N GLY A 93 -12.47 -19.27 -0.06
CA GLY A 93 -11.29 -18.46 -0.32
C GLY A 93 -10.19 -18.79 0.68
N ALA A 94 -8.97 -18.35 0.45
CA ALA A 94 -7.86 -18.58 1.36
C ALA A 94 -7.11 -17.30 1.66
N TYR A 95 -6.48 -17.28 2.81
CA TYR A 95 -5.50 -16.31 3.24
C TYR A 95 -4.10 -16.95 3.19
N GLN A 96 -3.05 -16.17 3.33
CA GLN A 96 -1.64 -16.57 3.17
C GLN A 96 -1.16 -17.49 4.29
N THR A 97 -1.74 -18.66 4.38
CA THR A 97 -1.44 -19.66 5.41
C THR A 97 -1.28 -21.05 4.83
N THR A 98 -0.76 -21.99 5.63
CA THR A 98 -0.49 -23.35 5.23
C THR A 98 -1.48 -24.33 5.86
N LEU A 99 -2.23 -25.04 5.02
CA LEU A 99 -2.98 -26.22 5.42
C LEU A 99 -3.10 -27.19 4.24
N VAL A 100 -2.71 -28.44 4.45
CA VAL A 100 -2.83 -29.50 3.45
C VAL A 100 -3.53 -30.70 4.09
N THR A 101 -4.58 -31.18 3.44
CA THR A 101 -5.33 -32.37 3.83
C THR A 101 -5.08 -33.52 2.85
N ASP A 102 -5.29 -34.75 3.25
CA ASP A 102 -5.28 -35.92 2.37
C ASP A 102 -6.71 -36.22 1.89
N GLY A 103 -7.22 -35.37 0.99
CA GLY A 103 -8.62 -35.36 0.58
C GLY A 103 -9.53 -34.78 1.66
N PHE A 104 -10.80 -35.19 1.67
CA PHE A 104 -11.77 -34.74 2.67
C PHE A 104 -11.52 -35.36 4.05
N GLU A 105 -11.18 -34.52 5.02
CA GLU A 105 -10.98 -34.91 6.40
C GLU A 105 -12.13 -34.39 7.27
N GLU A 106 -12.66 -35.27 8.14
CA GLU A 106 -13.73 -34.93 9.07
C GLU A 106 -13.22 -33.99 10.17
N CYS A 107 -13.95 -32.89 10.40
CA CYS A 107 -13.66 -31.88 11.41
C CYS A 107 -14.94 -31.52 12.18
N SER A 108 -14.80 -31.15 13.45
CA SER A 108 -15.88 -30.46 14.16
C SER A 108 -15.78 -28.96 13.88
N LEU A 109 -16.90 -28.32 13.56
CA LEU A 109 -17.02 -26.87 13.35
C LEU A 109 -17.80 -26.25 14.50
N MET A 110 -17.32 -25.11 14.99
CA MET A 110 -18.02 -24.30 16.00
C MET A 110 -18.07 -22.82 15.58
N TYR A 111 -19.08 -22.07 16.05
CA TYR A 111 -19.19 -20.63 15.82
C TYR A 111 -18.81 -19.86 17.08
N LEU A 112 -17.91 -18.89 16.94
CA LEU A 112 -17.34 -18.10 18.04
C LEU A 112 -17.45 -16.58 17.77
N GLY A 113 -18.60 -16.12 17.31
CA GLY A 113 -18.87 -14.68 17.21
C GLY A 113 -17.79 -13.94 16.40
N LYS A 114 -17.05 -13.05 17.06
CA LYS A 114 -15.94 -12.29 16.45
C LYS A 114 -14.56 -12.98 16.64
N GLY A 115 -14.50 -14.10 17.33
CA GLY A 115 -13.24 -14.79 17.65
C GLY A 115 -12.36 -14.04 18.63
N THR A 116 -12.93 -13.19 19.50
CA THR A 116 -12.21 -12.49 20.56
C THR A 116 -11.87 -13.42 21.72
N ASP A 117 -10.92 -13.05 22.59
CA ASP A 117 -10.55 -13.88 23.77
C ASP A 117 -11.77 -14.26 24.60
N ARG A 118 -12.72 -13.35 24.78
CA ARG A 118 -13.97 -13.60 25.50
C ARG A 118 -14.85 -14.64 24.82
N ASP A 119 -14.88 -14.70 23.49
CA ASP A 119 -15.70 -15.66 22.75
C ASP A 119 -15.23 -17.11 22.97
N TYR A 120 -13.97 -17.29 23.37
CA TYR A 120 -13.41 -18.60 23.73
C TYR A 120 -13.62 -19.00 25.21
N GLU A 121 -14.10 -18.11 26.07
CA GLU A 121 -14.32 -18.43 27.48
C GLU A 121 -15.23 -19.64 27.66
N GLY A 122 -14.74 -20.69 28.37
CA GLY A 122 -15.47 -21.94 28.59
C GLY A 122 -15.69 -22.81 27.32
N LYS A 123 -15.03 -22.52 26.23
CA LYS A 123 -15.09 -23.29 24.96
C LYS A 123 -13.79 -24.05 24.74
N ASN A 124 -13.89 -25.20 24.07
CA ASN A 124 -12.73 -25.97 23.64
C ASN A 124 -12.65 -25.96 22.09
N ALA A 125 -11.75 -25.18 21.55
CA ALA A 125 -11.51 -25.05 20.10
C ALA A 125 -10.40 -25.99 19.59
N ALA A 126 -9.69 -26.71 20.46
CA ALA A 126 -8.55 -27.52 20.09
C ALA A 126 -8.92 -28.57 19.00
N GLY A 127 -8.20 -28.53 17.90
CA GLY A 127 -8.39 -29.42 16.74
C GLY A 127 -9.67 -29.17 15.92
N LYS A 128 -10.45 -28.14 16.22
CA LYS A 128 -11.70 -27.82 15.53
C LYS A 128 -11.52 -26.70 14.50
N LEU A 129 -12.46 -26.62 13.56
CA LEU A 129 -12.65 -25.44 12.73
C LEU A 129 -13.47 -24.41 13.51
N VAL A 130 -13.08 -23.15 13.39
CA VAL A 130 -13.74 -22.03 14.07
C VAL A 130 -14.31 -21.09 13.04
N LEU A 131 -15.62 -20.86 13.05
CA LEU A 131 -16.31 -19.88 12.20
C LEU A 131 -16.44 -18.58 12.96
N VAL A 132 -16.03 -17.47 12.36
CA VAL A 132 -16.12 -16.12 12.95
C VAL A 132 -16.63 -15.09 11.97
N ASP A 133 -17.22 -14.01 12.47
CA ASP A 133 -17.58 -12.83 11.71
C ASP A 133 -16.46 -11.79 11.79
N ILE A 134 -16.02 -11.29 10.65
CA ILE A 134 -15.10 -10.16 10.57
C ILE A 134 -15.77 -8.99 9.84
N ASN A 135 -15.34 -7.76 10.14
CA ASN A 135 -15.76 -6.56 9.43
C ASN A 135 -14.57 -5.61 9.34
N GLN A 136 -13.85 -5.68 8.24
CA GLN A 136 -12.65 -4.88 8.01
C GLN A 136 -12.95 -3.38 7.89
N ARG A 137 -14.16 -3.00 7.48
CA ARG A 137 -14.58 -1.60 7.43
C ARG A 137 -14.65 -0.97 8.83
N ASP A 138 -15.11 -1.75 9.81
CA ASP A 138 -15.21 -1.33 11.22
C ASP A 138 -13.98 -1.76 12.04
N GLU A 139 -12.81 -1.93 11.39
CA GLU A 139 -11.52 -2.25 11.99
C GLU A 139 -11.41 -3.66 12.61
N TRP A 140 -12.22 -4.62 12.13
CA TRP A 140 -12.19 -6.01 12.58
C TRP A 140 -11.35 -6.85 11.62
N TRP A 141 -10.05 -6.71 11.73
CA TRP A 141 -9.09 -7.37 10.86
C TRP A 141 -9.00 -8.87 11.09
N ILE A 142 -8.74 -9.61 10.02
CA ILE A 142 -8.67 -11.08 10.04
C ILE A 142 -7.48 -11.61 10.86
N ASN A 143 -6.38 -10.89 10.91
CA ASN A 143 -5.14 -11.32 11.56
C ASN A 143 -5.30 -11.59 13.07
N TYR A 144 -6.02 -10.76 13.80
CA TYR A 144 -6.25 -10.92 15.24
C TYR A 144 -7.03 -12.21 15.58
N PRO A 145 -8.23 -12.45 15.04
CA PRO A 145 -8.98 -13.68 15.32
C PRO A 145 -8.28 -14.94 14.79
N VAL A 146 -7.49 -14.85 13.70
CA VAL A 146 -6.71 -15.98 13.20
C VAL A 146 -5.66 -16.41 14.21
N TYR A 147 -4.89 -15.47 14.74
CA TYR A 147 -3.85 -15.81 15.71
C TYR A 147 -4.44 -16.23 17.06
N GLU A 148 -5.54 -15.61 17.51
CA GLU A 148 -6.26 -16.06 18.71
C GLU A 148 -6.75 -17.52 18.55
N ALA A 149 -7.36 -17.88 17.41
CA ALA A 149 -7.78 -19.24 17.12
C ALA A 149 -6.60 -20.22 17.15
N HIS A 150 -5.46 -19.85 16.58
CA HIS A 150 -4.24 -20.65 16.59
C HIS A 150 -3.74 -20.89 18.02
N LEU A 151 -3.66 -19.87 18.87
CA LEU A 151 -3.27 -19.99 20.28
C LEU A 151 -4.22 -20.85 21.10
N LYS A 152 -5.53 -20.86 20.76
CA LYS A 152 -6.52 -21.76 21.39
C LYS A 152 -6.48 -23.18 20.79
N GLY A 153 -5.54 -23.48 19.89
CA GLY A 153 -5.31 -24.79 19.28
C GLY A 153 -6.33 -25.16 18.20
N ALA A 154 -7.05 -24.22 17.64
CA ALA A 154 -7.95 -24.47 16.51
C ALA A 154 -7.16 -25.04 15.32
N ARG A 155 -7.80 -25.92 14.52
CA ARG A 155 -7.22 -26.49 13.32
C ARG A 155 -7.13 -25.44 12.20
N ALA A 156 -8.18 -24.63 12.05
CA ALA A 156 -8.23 -23.49 11.15
C ALA A 156 -9.37 -22.54 11.55
N LEU A 157 -9.24 -21.28 11.14
CA LEU A 157 -10.31 -20.32 11.22
C LEU A 157 -11.00 -20.20 9.84
N ILE A 158 -12.32 -20.05 9.84
CA ILE A 158 -13.12 -19.70 8.66
C ILE A 158 -13.79 -18.36 8.94
N ALA A 159 -13.45 -17.34 8.14
CA ALA A 159 -13.96 -15.99 8.31
C ALA A 159 -15.15 -15.72 7.37
N VAL A 160 -16.19 -15.12 7.93
CA VAL A 160 -17.31 -14.56 7.19
C VAL A 160 -17.10 -13.06 7.11
N GLN A 161 -16.88 -12.51 5.92
CA GLN A 161 -16.80 -11.08 5.71
C GLN A 161 -18.19 -10.45 5.87
N SER A 162 -18.36 -9.62 6.88
CA SER A 162 -19.63 -8.96 7.21
C SER A 162 -19.48 -7.44 7.10
N GLY A 163 -19.28 -6.94 5.90
CA GLY A 163 -18.91 -5.57 5.59
C GLY A 163 -17.41 -5.41 5.35
N GLY A 164 -17.00 -4.32 4.71
CA GLY A 164 -15.60 -4.05 4.37
C GLY A 164 -15.32 -4.25 2.88
N TYR A 165 -14.05 -4.42 2.54
CA TYR A 165 -13.63 -4.56 1.14
C TYR A 165 -14.05 -5.89 0.54
N GLY A 166 -14.31 -5.91 -0.80
CA GLY A 166 -14.59 -7.11 -1.53
C GLY A 166 -15.95 -7.75 -1.23
N GLU A 167 -16.83 -7.07 -0.52
CA GLU A 167 -18.18 -7.53 -0.27
C GLU A 167 -19.14 -7.06 -1.37
N ILE A 168 -19.55 -7.98 -2.23
CA ILE A 168 -20.49 -7.70 -3.34
C ILE A 168 -21.88 -8.27 -3.08
N GLY A 169 -22.15 -8.73 -1.92
CA GLY A 169 -23.37 -9.41 -1.54
C GLY A 169 -23.10 -10.75 -0.89
N GLU A 170 -24.14 -11.56 -0.82
CA GLU A 170 -24.12 -12.78 -0.02
C GLU A 170 -23.19 -13.88 -0.53
N GLU A 171 -22.66 -13.76 -1.75
CA GLU A 171 -21.83 -14.80 -2.40
C GLU A 171 -20.34 -14.48 -2.42
N ALA A 172 -19.94 -13.29 -1.98
CA ALA A 172 -18.55 -12.88 -2.02
C ALA A 172 -17.66 -13.71 -1.09
N LEU A 173 -16.52 -14.11 -1.64
CA LEU A 173 -15.35 -14.57 -0.88
C LEU A 173 -14.40 -13.39 -0.74
N ASN A 174 -13.53 -13.44 0.26
CA ASN A 174 -12.53 -12.42 0.51
C ASN A 174 -11.12 -13.03 0.45
N ALA A 175 -10.17 -12.27 -0.03
CA ALA A 175 -8.75 -12.45 0.22
C ALA A 175 -8.19 -11.16 0.81
N GLN A 176 -7.25 -11.28 1.73
CA GLN A 176 -6.60 -10.19 2.42
C GLN A 176 -5.30 -10.71 3.02
N ASP A 177 -4.34 -9.85 3.18
CA ASP A 177 -3.08 -10.16 3.85
C ASP A 177 -3.26 -10.47 5.34
N ILE A 178 -2.40 -11.35 5.85
CA ILE A 178 -2.33 -11.72 7.26
C ILE A 178 -0.90 -11.55 7.75
N ALA A 179 -0.67 -10.57 8.62
CA ALA A 179 0.61 -10.35 9.30
C ALA A 179 0.89 -11.37 10.41
N GLY A 180 0.39 -12.57 10.29
CA GLY A 180 0.53 -13.65 11.27
C GLY A 180 1.42 -14.78 10.76
N PRO A 181 1.64 -15.81 11.64
CA PRO A 181 2.42 -16.96 11.25
C PRO A 181 1.71 -17.79 10.18
N GLU A 182 2.47 -18.32 9.23
CA GLU A 182 1.96 -19.12 8.11
C GLU A 182 1.32 -20.45 8.55
N ASP A 183 1.52 -20.90 9.77
CA ASP A 183 0.95 -22.10 10.35
C ASP A 183 -0.32 -21.85 11.18
N ALA A 184 -0.90 -20.67 11.09
CA ALA A 184 -2.22 -20.32 11.62
C ALA A 184 -3.27 -20.34 10.49
N PRO A 185 -3.82 -21.52 10.09
CA PRO A 185 -4.62 -21.63 8.86
C PRO A 185 -5.91 -20.83 8.92
N ALA A 186 -6.21 -20.13 7.79
CA ALA A 186 -7.42 -19.33 7.65
C ALA A 186 -8.01 -19.42 6.25
N PHE A 187 -9.34 -19.38 6.20
CA PHE A 187 -10.13 -19.40 4.97
C PHE A 187 -11.27 -18.39 5.05
N SER A 188 -11.76 -17.95 3.89
CA SER A 188 -13.00 -17.16 3.81
C SER A 188 -14.16 -18.01 3.29
N ILE A 189 -15.37 -17.68 3.75
CA ILE A 189 -16.63 -18.30 3.29
C ILE A 189 -17.65 -17.20 2.97
N SER A 190 -18.53 -17.46 2.00
CA SER A 190 -19.59 -16.51 1.66
C SER A 190 -20.57 -16.31 2.81
N GLU A 191 -21.17 -15.12 2.90
CA GLU A 191 -22.21 -14.85 3.90
C GLU A 191 -23.42 -15.78 3.75
N ARG A 192 -23.79 -16.09 2.49
CA ARG A 192 -24.90 -17.02 2.19
C ARG A 192 -24.64 -18.39 2.79
N ASP A 193 -23.47 -18.98 2.52
CA ASP A 193 -23.15 -20.34 2.97
C ASP A 193 -22.92 -20.38 4.49
N ALA A 194 -22.29 -19.34 5.03
CA ALA A 194 -22.11 -19.17 6.47
C ALA A 194 -23.43 -19.03 7.23
N ARG A 195 -24.45 -18.40 6.62
CA ARG A 195 -25.78 -18.24 7.22
C ARG A 195 -26.47 -19.60 7.44
N GLU A 196 -26.34 -20.55 6.50
CA GLU A 196 -26.84 -21.91 6.67
C GLU A 196 -26.07 -22.63 7.80
N LEU A 197 -24.74 -22.55 7.79
CA LEU A 197 -23.89 -23.11 8.87
C LEU A 197 -24.23 -22.56 10.25
N LYS A 198 -24.39 -21.24 10.37
CA LYS A 198 -24.73 -20.60 11.65
C LYS A 198 -26.06 -21.07 12.22
N LYS A 199 -27.08 -21.28 11.36
CA LYS A 199 -28.37 -21.83 11.78
C LYS A 199 -28.21 -23.24 12.33
N LEU A 200 -27.47 -24.09 11.63
CA LEU A 200 -27.19 -25.45 12.07
C LEU A 200 -26.41 -25.48 13.39
N LEU A 201 -25.42 -24.60 13.55
CA LEU A 201 -24.61 -24.47 14.76
C LEU A 201 -25.43 -23.94 15.95
N GLN A 202 -26.39 -23.03 15.73
CA GLN A 202 -27.32 -22.59 16.76
C GLN A 202 -28.20 -23.73 17.31
N GLU A 203 -28.58 -24.67 16.44
CA GLU A 203 -29.41 -25.82 16.83
C GLU A 203 -28.60 -26.93 17.49
N LYS A 204 -27.40 -27.22 16.98
CA LYS A 204 -26.61 -28.41 17.37
C LYS A 204 -25.43 -28.10 18.31
N GLY A 205 -25.01 -26.82 18.41
CA GLY A 205 -23.82 -26.38 19.14
C GLY A 205 -22.52 -26.59 18.36
N GLU A 206 -22.29 -27.79 17.84
CA GLU A 206 -21.18 -28.16 16.97
C GLU A 206 -21.71 -28.94 15.76
N LEU A 207 -20.96 -28.92 14.68
CA LEU A 207 -21.35 -29.58 13.42
C LEU A 207 -20.17 -30.41 12.89
N SER A 208 -20.43 -31.68 12.50
CA SER A 208 -19.47 -32.46 11.73
C SER A 208 -19.46 -31.95 10.28
N VAL A 209 -18.28 -31.61 9.79
CA VAL A 209 -18.02 -31.12 8.42
C VAL A 209 -16.79 -31.83 7.85
N PHE A 210 -16.62 -31.76 6.52
CA PHE A 210 -15.44 -32.32 5.85
C PHE A 210 -14.72 -31.22 5.12
N LEU A 211 -13.42 -31.08 5.37
CA LEU A 211 -12.54 -30.09 4.73
C LEU A 211 -11.52 -30.78 3.81
N ASP A 212 -11.41 -30.29 2.57
CA ASP A 212 -10.32 -30.63 1.65
C ASP A 212 -9.61 -29.35 1.22
N ALA A 213 -8.34 -29.20 1.59
CA ALA A 213 -7.55 -28.00 1.37
C ALA A 213 -6.12 -28.30 0.90
N ASP A 214 -5.59 -27.48 0.02
CA ASP A 214 -4.17 -27.44 -0.35
C ASP A 214 -3.77 -25.96 -0.54
N THR A 215 -3.26 -25.36 0.52
CA THR A 215 -2.65 -24.02 0.55
C THR A 215 -1.30 -24.10 1.25
N ARG A 216 -0.27 -23.45 0.71
CA ARG A 216 1.12 -23.61 1.18
C ARG A 216 1.86 -22.29 1.09
N VAL A 217 2.40 -21.83 2.21
CA VAL A 217 3.42 -20.79 2.27
C VAL A 217 4.81 -21.44 2.32
N ARG A 218 5.75 -20.85 1.63
CA ARG A 218 7.15 -21.27 1.59
C ARG A 218 8.03 -20.06 1.75
N ARG A 219 8.79 -20.00 2.82
CA ARG A 219 9.68 -18.86 3.10
C ARG A 219 10.88 -18.83 2.15
N ASN A 220 11.37 -17.63 1.86
CA ASN A 220 12.56 -17.37 1.05
C ASN A 220 12.52 -18.01 -0.34
N CYS A 221 11.40 -17.86 -1.02
CA CYS A 221 11.26 -18.23 -2.43
C CYS A 221 11.89 -17.18 -3.34
N THR A 222 12.24 -17.59 -4.54
CA THR A 222 12.61 -16.67 -5.61
C THR A 222 11.40 -16.46 -6.52
N THR A 223 11.03 -15.21 -6.74
CA THR A 223 10.18 -14.77 -7.84
C THR A 223 10.91 -13.77 -8.72
N TYR A 224 10.26 -13.20 -9.74
CA TYR A 224 10.96 -12.39 -10.72
C TYR A 224 10.11 -11.17 -11.11
N ASN A 225 10.70 -10.00 -11.00
CA ASN A 225 10.19 -8.83 -11.72
C ASN A 225 10.63 -8.93 -13.18
N ILE A 226 9.76 -8.52 -14.11
CA ILE A 226 10.03 -8.62 -15.55
C ILE A 226 10.28 -7.23 -16.08
N THR A 227 11.49 -6.98 -16.56
CA THR A 227 11.88 -5.65 -17.07
C THR A 227 12.17 -5.67 -18.57
N GLY A 228 11.92 -4.54 -19.21
CA GLY A 228 12.31 -4.26 -20.59
C GLY A 228 12.45 -2.76 -20.78
N ARG A 229 13.17 -2.31 -21.82
CA ARG A 229 13.43 -0.87 -21.99
C ARG A 229 13.38 -0.38 -23.43
N ILE A 230 13.10 0.91 -23.58
CA ILE A 230 13.37 1.69 -24.81
C ILE A 230 14.62 2.53 -24.50
N PRO A 231 15.79 2.25 -25.12
CA PRO A 231 17.03 2.97 -24.86
C PRO A 231 16.90 4.45 -25.23
N GLY A 232 17.32 5.33 -24.33
CA GLY A 232 17.40 6.77 -24.55
C GLY A 232 18.78 7.23 -25.00
N ARG A 233 18.87 8.49 -25.40
CA ARG A 233 20.14 9.17 -25.71
C ARG A 233 21.03 9.30 -24.48
N HIS A 234 20.41 9.45 -23.30
CA HIS A 234 21.06 9.52 -21.98
C HIS A 234 20.71 8.27 -21.16
N PRO A 235 21.45 7.16 -21.33
CA PRO A 235 21.13 5.88 -20.70
C PRO A 235 21.28 5.90 -19.17
N GLU A 236 21.96 6.90 -18.63
CA GLU A 236 22.12 7.11 -17.19
C GLU A 236 20.90 7.76 -16.52
N ARG A 237 19.95 8.28 -17.28
CA ARG A 237 18.73 8.93 -16.80
C ARG A 237 17.51 8.16 -17.28
N MET A 238 16.59 7.85 -16.37
CA MET A 238 15.51 6.91 -16.66
C MET A 238 14.15 7.44 -16.20
N VAL A 239 13.10 7.03 -16.92
CA VAL A 239 11.70 7.07 -16.48
C VAL A 239 11.25 5.63 -16.34
N LEU A 240 10.69 5.27 -15.18
CA LEU A 240 10.18 3.94 -14.88
C LEU A 240 8.66 3.92 -15.03
N LEU A 241 8.12 2.86 -15.59
CA LEU A 241 6.71 2.51 -15.53
C LEU A 241 6.60 1.17 -14.79
N SER A 242 5.72 1.09 -13.82
CA SER A 242 5.53 -0.10 -13.00
C SER A 242 4.05 -0.48 -12.89
N ALA A 243 3.77 -1.76 -12.71
CA ALA A 243 2.48 -2.35 -12.41
C ALA A 243 2.72 -3.77 -11.92
N HIS A 244 1.87 -4.30 -11.03
CA HIS A 244 2.08 -5.65 -10.55
C HIS A 244 1.31 -6.71 -11.35
N TYR A 245 1.82 -7.95 -11.38
CA TYR A 245 1.22 -9.02 -12.16
C TYR A 245 0.82 -10.24 -11.35
N ASP A 246 1.09 -10.25 -10.05
CA ASP A 246 0.44 -11.18 -9.13
C ASP A 246 -1.01 -10.74 -8.85
N SER A 247 -1.82 -11.59 -8.27
CA SER A 247 -3.21 -11.23 -7.98
C SER A 247 -3.85 -12.18 -6.97
N TYR A 248 -4.78 -11.64 -6.20
CA TYR A 248 -5.83 -12.43 -5.59
C TYR A 248 -6.90 -12.76 -6.64
N PHE A 249 -7.52 -13.93 -6.54
CA PHE A 249 -8.53 -14.42 -7.50
C PHE A 249 -8.07 -14.31 -8.96
N SER A 250 -8.94 -13.82 -9.84
CA SER A 250 -8.62 -13.65 -11.28
C SER A 250 -7.83 -12.37 -11.56
N GLY A 251 -8.01 -11.35 -10.73
CA GLY A 251 -7.26 -10.10 -10.81
C GLY A 251 -7.38 -9.40 -12.16
N PHE A 252 -8.59 -9.26 -12.73
CA PHE A 252 -8.72 -8.60 -14.02
C PHE A 252 -8.44 -7.11 -13.92
N GLN A 253 -9.09 -6.43 -12.95
CA GLN A 253 -8.82 -5.02 -12.70
C GLN A 253 -7.56 -4.86 -11.86
N ASP A 254 -7.38 -5.72 -10.85
CA ASP A 254 -6.30 -5.70 -9.88
C ASP A 254 -5.34 -6.90 -10.07
N ASP A 255 -4.26 -6.83 -10.91
CA ASP A 255 -3.85 -5.61 -11.60
C ASP A 255 -3.51 -5.91 -13.07
N ASN A 256 -4.21 -6.90 -13.69
CA ASN A 256 -3.95 -7.26 -15.09
C ASN A 256 -4.13 -6.08 -16.04
N THR A 257 -5.11 -5.18 -15.78
CA THR A 257 -5.37 -4.03 -16.65
C THR A 257 -4.24 -3.00 -16.61
N ALA A 258 -3.55 -2.83 -15.49
CA ALA A 258 -2.42 -1.93 -15.36
C ALA A 258 -1.18 -2.45 -16.09
N VAL A 259 -0.82 -3.73 -15.89
CA VAL A 259 0.25 -4.35 -16.68
C VAL A 259 -0.03 -4.25 -18.17
N ALA A 260 -1.27 -4.51 -18.57
CA ALA A 260 -1.68 -4.43 -19.97
C ALA A 260 -1.64 -2.99 -20.51
N MET A 261 -2.01 -1.99 -19.71
CA MET A 261 -1.87 -0.57 -20.06
C MET A 261 -0.39 -0.19 -20.22
N MET A 262 0.46 -0.55 -19.29
CA MET A 262 1.90 -0.32 -19.33
C MET A 262 2.51 -0.85 -20.64
N LEU A 263 2.21 -2.10 -21.00
CA LEU A 263 2.70 -2.71 -22.23
C LEU A 263 2.00 -2.17 -23.49
N GLY A 264 0.76 -1.72 -23.41
CA GLY A 264 0.06 -0.97 -24.45
C GLY A 264 0.74 0.35 -24.80
N ILE A 265 1.16 1.10 -23.77
CA ILE A 265 1.96 2.32 -23.92
C ILE A 265 3.33 1.99 -24.53
N ALA A 266 4.03 0.97 -24.02
CA ALA A 266 5.31 0.53 -24.59
C ALA A 266 5.20 0.24 -26.08
N ARG A 267 4.17 -0.53 -26.48
CA ARG A 267 3.89 -0.87 -27.88
C ARG A 267 3.64 0.37 -28.73
N ALA A 268 2.88 1.34 -28.24
CA ALA A 268 2.60 2.58 -28.96
C ALA A 268 3.87 3.42 -29.16
N LEU A 269 4.70 3.54 -28.13
CA LEU A 269 5.98 4.25 -28.23
C LEU A 269 6.92 3.60 -29.24
N VAL A 270 7.06 2.29 -29.24
CA VAL A 270 7.89 1.55 -30.22
C VAL A 270 7.30 1.70 -31.63
N ALA A 271 5.98 1.50 -31.80
CA ALA A 271 5.32 1.56 -33.09
C ALA A 271 5.34 2.96 -33.72
N SER A 272 5.26 4.01 -32.92
CA SER A 272 5.41 5.40 -33.38
C SER A 272 6.85 5.73 -33.80
N GLY A 273 7.83 4.91 -33.45
CA GLY A 273 9.25 5.17 -33.63
C GLY A 273 9.80 6.23 -32.69
N PHE A 274 9.20 6.39 -31.51
CA PHE A 274 9.64 7.33 -30.48
C PHE A 274 11.11 7.10 -30.10
N GLN A 275 11.90 8.16 -30.14
CA GLN A 275 13.31 8.15 -29.80
C GLN A 275 13.52 8.99 -28.54
N PRO A 276 13.52 8.38 -27.36
CA PRO A 276 13.59 9.13 -26.12
C PRO A 276 14.98 9.73 -25.86
N ASN A 277 15.01 10.84 -25.13
CA ASN A 277 16.25 11.37 -24.57
C ASN A 277 16.70 10.52 -23.35
N ASN A 278 15.76 10.10 -22.52
CA ASN A 278 16.00 9.28 -21.33
C ASN A 278 15.59 7.85 -21.62
N THR A 279 16.27 6.87 -21.01
CA THR A 279 15.82 5.47 -21.10
C THR A 279 14.47 5.31 -20.42
N ILE A 280 13.51 4.68 -21.11
CA ILE A 280 12.21 4.32 -20.52
C ILE A 280 12.27 2.85 -20.15
N VAL A 281 12.03 2.56 -18.87
CA VAL A 281 12.03 1.22 -18.30
C VAL A 281 10.59 0.82 -17.99
N PHE A 282 10.21 -0.39 -18.38
CA PHE A 282 8.93 -1.02 -18.08
C PHE A 282 9.20 -2.17 -17.15
N CYS A 283 8.53 -2.25 -16.01
CA CYS A 283 8.73 -3.26 -15.00
C CYS A 283 7.38 -3.83 -14.53
N ALA A 284 7.11 -5.08 -14.88
CA ALA A 284 6.02 -5.83 -14.27
C ALA A 284 6.52 -6.43 -12.95
N MET A 285 5.94 -5.95 -11.84
CA MET A 285 6.31 -6.32 -10.48
C MET A 285 5.64 -7.61 -10.04
N ALA A 286 6.36 -8.44 -9.32
CA ALA A 286 5.82 -9.63 -8.63
C ALA A 286 5.55 -9.30 -7.17
N ALA A 287 4.71 -10.09 -6.51
CA ALA A 287 4.54 -10.04 -5.05
C ALA A 287 4.17 -8.64 -4.51
N GLU A 288 3.25 -7.96 -5.17
CA GLU A 288 2.65 -6.73 -4.66
C GLU A 288 1.63 -7.05 -3.59
N GLU A 289 0.68 -7.94 -3.88
CA GLU A 289 -0.42 -8.30 -3.01
C GLU A 289 0.02 -8.89 -1.66
N TRP A 290 1.10 -9.66 -1.68
CA TRP A 290 1.71 -10.25 -0.50
C TRP A 290 3.05 -10.91 -0.84
N GLY A 291 4.02 -10.85 0.08
CA GLY A 291 5.32 -11.48 -0.14
C GLY A 291 6.16 -11.71 1.12
N VAL A 292 5.61 -11.45 2.33
CA VAL A 292 6.35 -11.63 3.59
C VAL A 292 5.44 -12.18 4.70
N ALA A 293 5.72 -13.38 5.19
CA ALA A 293 5.05 -13.93 6.36
C ALA A 293 5.55 -13.30 7.67
N ASP A 294 4.72 -13.24 8.70
CA ASP A 294 5.03 -12.66 10.02
C ASP A 294 5.50 -11.19 9.98
N SER A 295 4.99 -10.43 9.05
CA SER A 295 5.29 -8.99 8.94
C SER A 295 4.00 -8.19 8.78
N ASN A 296 3.97 -7.01 9.37
CA ASN A 296 2.90 -6.03 9.14
C ASN A 296 3.15 -5.19 7.87
N PHE A 297 4.19 -5.51 7.10
CA PHE A 297 4.61 -4.81 5.88
C PHE A 297 4.86 -5.86 4.81
N ASP A 298 3.83 -6.63 4.49
CA ASP A 298 3.89 -7.86 3.74
C ASP A 298 3.53 -7.72 2.26
N TRP A 299 3.01 -6.55 1.85
CA TRP A 299 2.73 -6.21 0.45
C TRP A 299 3.83 -5.36 -0.20
N SER A 300 3.74 -5.09 -1.50
CA SER A 300 4.76 -4.39 -2.32
C SER A 300 6.18 -4.96 -2.15
N ALA A 301 6.28 -6.26 -1.85
CA ALA A 301 7.55 -6.90 -1.55
C ALA A 301 8.46 -6.97 -2.79
N GLY A 302 7.89 -7.20 -3.97
CA GLY A 302 8.63 -7.26 -5.23
C GLY A 302 9.22 -5.91 -5.64
N ALA A 303 8.45 -4.83 -5.50
CA ALA A 303 8.94 -3.47 -5.76
C ALA A 303 10.03 -3.05 -4.79
N TYR A 304 9.87 -3.37 -3.49
CA TYR A 304 10.93 -3.13 -2.51
C TYR A 304 12.22 -3.83 -2.91
N GLU A 305 12.16 -5.13 -3.19
CA GLU A 305 13.33 -5.92 -3.60
C GLU A 305 13.94 -5.43 -4.93
N GLN A 306 13.11 -4.89 -5.85
CA GLN A 306 13.59 -4.34 -7.12
C GLN A 306 14.63 -3.24 -6.90
N VAL A 307 14.33 -2.29 -6.02
CA VAL A 307 15.14 -1.08 -5.85
C VAL A 307 16.11 -1.14 -4.67
N PHE A 308 15.90 -2.06 -3.72
CA PHE A 308 16.84 -2.22 -2.60
C PHE A 308 17.85 -3.35 -2.79
N THR A 309 17.54 -4.32 -3.67
CA THR A 309 18.37 -5.54 -3.85
C THR A 309 18.76 -5.77 -5.31
N ALA A 310 17.81 -5.83 -6.23
CA ALA A 310 18.07 -6.16 -7.64
C ALA A 310 18.74 -5.00 -8.39
N HIS A 311 18.22 -3.79 -8.26
CA HIS A 311 18.66 -2.59 -8.96
C HIS A 311 18.83 -1.35 -8.05
N PRO A 312 19.65 -1.42 -7.00
CA PRO A 312 19.90 -0.26 -6.12
C PRO A 312 20.55 0.92 -6.86
N GLU A 313 21.15 0.70 -8.02
CA GLU A 313 21.73 1.73 -8.89
C GLU A 313 20.66 2.58 -9.63
N TRP A 314 19.39 2.22 -9.56
CA TRP A 314 18.32 3.06 -10.12
C TRP A 314 18.09 4.33 -9.29
N VAL A 315 18.40 4.28 -8.00
CA VAL A 315 18.34 5.45 -7.12
C VAL A 315 19.31 6.53 -7.61
N GLY A 316 18.78 7.76 -7.78
CA GLY A 316 19.52 8.89 -8.36
C GLY A 316 19.65 8.87 -9.89
N ARG A 317 19.06 7.89 -10.58
CA ARG A 317 19.00 7.79 -12.05
C ARG A 317 17.58 7.80 -12.59
N VAL A 318 16.65 7.15 -11.88
CA VAL A 318 15.21 7.22 -12.19
C VAL A 318 14.68 8.55 -11.68
N ILE A 319 14.17 9.38 -12.60
CA ILE A 319 13.63 10.70 -12.27
C ILE A 319 12.16 10.67 -11.93
N ALA A 320 11.44 9.68 -12.38
CA ALA A 320 10.04 9.43 -12.05
C ALA A 320 9.72 7.96 -12.21
N ASP A 321 8.94 7.42 -11.30
CA ASP A 321 8.20 6.18 -11.43
C ASP A 321 6.72 6.50 -11.65
N LEU A 322 6.15 5.90 -12.69
CA LEU A 322 4.74 5.95 -13.04
C LEU A 322 4.15 4.58 -12.74
N ASN A 323 3.63 4.43 -11.54
CA ASN A 323 2.94 3.21 -11.14
C ASN A 323 1.49 3.21 -11.63
N PHE A 324 0.96 2.05 -11.92
CA PHE A 324 -0.42 1.91 -12.39
C PHE A 324 -1.17 0.91 -11.54
N GLU A 325 -2.42 1.25 -11.23
CA GLU A 325 -3.36 0.46 -10.45
C GLU A 325 -4.77 0.60 -11.02
N LEU A 326 -5.43 -0.49 -11.33
CA LEU A 326 -6.83 -0.53 -11.75
C LEU A 326 -7.22 0.55 -12.80
N PRO A 327 -6.47 0.79 -13.88
CA PRO A 327 -6.68 1.94 -14.75
C PRO A 327 -7.88 1.81 -15.70
N ALA A 328 -8.54 0.65 -15.76
CA ALA A 328 -9.57 0.35 -16.76
C ALA A 328 -11.01 0.45 -16.20
N LEU A 329 -11.20 1.14 -15.09
CA LEU A 329 -12.51 1.47 -14.54
C LEU A 329 -12.52 2.89 -13.94
N ALA A 330 -13.72 3.47 -13.78
CA ALA A 330 -13.86 4.81 -13.26
C ALA A 330 -13.77 4.86 -11.73
N HIS A 331 -12.84 5.64 -11.22
CA HIS A 331 -12.67 5.92 -9.80
C HIS A 331 -13.29 7.29 -9.41
N GLY A 332 -14.63 7.35 -9.34
CA GLY A 332 -15.36 8.58 -9.01
C GLY A 332 -15.67 9.44 -10.23
N THR A 333 -15.67 10.77 -10.08
CA THR A 333 -16.16 11.73 -11.09
C THR A 333 -15.05 12.35 -11.95
N ARG A 334 -13.79 12.06 -11.68
CA ARG A 334 -12.61 12.59 -12.40
C ARG A 334 -11.44 11.62 -12.35
N ALA A 335 -10.60 11.66 -13.35
CA ALA A 335 -9.28 11.05 -13.28
C ALA A 335 -8.39 11.81 -12.28
N ARG A 336 -7.53 11.09 -11.57
CA ARG A 336 -6.59 11.68 -10.63
C ARG A 336 -5.21 11.04 -10.81
N ILE A 337 -4.18 11.88 -10.68
CA ILE A 337 -2.80 11.44 -10.53
C ILE A 337 -2.42 11.69 -9.08
N ARG A 338 -2.18 10.65 -8.29
CA ARG A 338 -1.62 10.75 -6.95
C ARG A 338 -0.11 10.77 -7.05
N SER A 339 0.54 11.73 -6.42
CA SER A 339 1.97 11.96 -6.57
C SER A 339 2.63 12.25 -5.24
N CYS A 340 3.93 12.05 -5.14
CA CYS A 340 4.72 12.70 -4.11
C CYS A 340 4.52 14.23 -4.19
N TYR A 341 4.67 14.94 -3.07
CA TYR A 341 4.39 16.38 -3.02
C TYR A 341 5.21 17.20 -4.02
N GLU A 342 6.42 16.75 -4.29
CA GLU A 342 7.40 17.46 -5.08
C GLU A 342 7.05 17.55 -6.56
N TYR A 343 6.24 16.63 -7.07
CA TYR A 343 5.78 16.66 -8.46
C TYR A 343 4.48 17.45 -8.69
N VAL A 344 3.74 17.79 -7.61
CA VAL A 344 2.38 18.35 -7.73
C VAL A 344 2.34 19.63 -8.58
N ASP A 345 3.30 20.54 -8.39
CA ASP A 345 3.29 21.82 -9.14
C ASP A 345 3.60 21.60 -10.62
N TYR A 346 4.58 20.76 -10.93
CA TYR A 346 4.88 20.37 -12.32
C TYR A 346 3.69 19.69 -13.01
N LEU A 347 3.04 18.74 -12.35
CA LEU A 347 1.91 18.01 -12.91
C LEU A 347 0.70 18.94 -13.14
N ASN A 348 0.41 19.87 -12.22
CA ASN A 348 -0.68 20.83 -12.42
C ASN A 348 -0.40 21.76 -13.61
N GLU A 349 0.82 22.31 -13.75
CA GLU A 349 1.22 23.13 -14.90
C GLU A 349 1.13 22.32 -16.20
N TRP A 350 1.58 21.07 -16.21
CA TRP A 350 1.52 20.19 -17.36
C TRP A 350 0.08 19.87 -17.80
N LEU A 351 -0.84 19.64 -16.85
CA LEU A 351 -2.25 19.36 -17.15
C LEU A 351 -2.94 20.55 -17.87
N GLU A 352 -2.53 21.80 -17.61
CA GLU A 352 -3.08 22.99 -18.27
C GLU A 352 -2.77 23.04 -19.77
N ASP A 353 -1.68 22.43 -20.20
CA ASP A 353 -1.17 22.46 -21.57
C ASP A 353 -1.51 21.21 -22.39
N LEU A 354 -2.29 20.27 -21.83
CA LEU A 354 -2.63 19.04 -22.53
C LEU A 354 -3.53 19.25 -23.75
N PRO A 355 -3.34 18.47 -24.85
CA PRO A 355 -4.30 18.43 -25.94
C PRO A 355 -5.66 17.88 -25.47
N ASN A 356 -6.69 18.01 -26.30
CA ASN A 356 -7.97 17.37 -26.03
C ASN A 356 -7.80 15.84 -25.99
N LEU A 357 -7.94 15.27 -24.79
CA LEU A 357 -7.93 13.82 -24.55
C LEU A 357 -9.35 13.24 -24.61
N THR A 358 -9.43 11.93 -24.58
CA THR A 358 -10.71 11.21 -24.46
C THR A 358 -11.49 11.68 -23.24
N GLN A 359 -12.74 12.06 -23.43
CA GLN A 359 -13.62 12.46 -22.33
C GLN A 359 -14.27 11.24 -21.70
N ALA A 360 -13.63 10.71 -20.66
CA ALA A 360 -14.13 9.57 -19.89
C ALA A 360 -14.79 9.96 -18.57
N TYR A 361 -14.53 11.17 -18.08
CA TYR A 361 -15.05 11.67 -16.81
C TYR A 361 -15.80 12.97 -16.97
N PRO A 362 -16.81 13.25 -16.11
CA PRO A 362 -17.54 14.52 -16.15
C PRO A 362 -16.75 15.73 -15.67
N GLU A 363 -15.70 15.50 -14.87
CA GLU A 363 -14.84 16.55 -14.31
C GLU A 363 -13.40 16.44 -14.85
N GLU A 364 -12.66 17.54 -14.76
CA GLU A 364 -11.26 17.62 -15.21
C GLU A 364 -10.33 16.77 -14.35
N THR A 365 -9.26 16.29 -14.96
CA THR A 365 -8.19 15.55 -14.25
C THR A 365 -7.55 16.41 -13.16
N LYS A 366 -7.21 15.81 -12.04
CA LYS A 366 -6.64 16.49 -10.88
C LYS A 366 -5.41 15.75 -10.35
N VAL A 367 -4.45 16.52 -9.82
CA VAL A 367 -3.33 15.99 -9.03
C VAL A 367 -3.70 15.94 -7.56
N THR A 368 -3.40 14.82 -6.91
CA THR A 368 -3.55 14.60 -5.45
C THR A 368 -2.20 14.24 -4.83
N ALA A 369 -2.03 14.46 -3.54
CA ALA A 369 -0.84 14.13 -2.77
C ALA A 369 -1.21 14.02 -1.27
N PRO A 370 -0.42 13.29 -0.49
CA PRO A 370 0.81 12.55 -0.83
C PRO A 370 0.51 11.23 -1.54
N ILE A 371 1.58 10.51 -1.93
CA ILE A 371 1.51 9.07 -2.13
C ILE A 371 1.25 8.40 -0.79
N GLU A 372 0.57 7.25 -0.85
CA GLU A 372 0.24 6.44 0.33
C GLU A 372 0.98 5.10 0.24
N THR A 373 0.83 4.23 1.24
CA THR A 373 1.49 2.91 1.26
C THR A 373 0.76 1.85 0.42
N TRP A 374 -0.25 2.22 -0.32
CA TRP A 374 -1.24 1.29 -0.91
C TRP A 374 -0.77 0.51 -2.12
N SER A 375 0.39 0.84 -2.70
CA SER A 375 0.93 0.18 -3.88
C SER A 375 2.45 0.35 -3.98
N ASP A 376 3.02 -0.17 -5.06
CA ASP A 376 4.45 -0.26 -5.37
C ASP A 376 5.17 1.11 -5.42
N ASP A 377 4.45 2.19 -5.74
CA ASP A 377 5.00 3.55 -5.80
C ASP A 377 5.59 4.02 -4.46
N PHE A 378 5.05 3.54 -3.32
CA PHE A 378 5.62 3.85 -2.00
C PHE A 378 7.00 3.22 -1.81
N SER A 379 7.20 1.97 -2.21
CA SER A 379 8.51 1.30 -2.17
C SER A 379 9.55 2.04 -3.02
N MET A 380 9.15 2.55 -4.19
CA MET A 380 10.00 3.37 -5.06
C MET A 380 10.36 4.71 -4.40
N ALA A 381 9.36 5.42 -3.85
CA ALA A 381 9.59 6.72 -3.21
C ALA A 381 10.55 6.63 -2.04
N ILE A 382 10.36 5.69 -1.13
CA ILE A 382 11.24 5.52 0.03
C ILE A 382 12.65 5.06 -0.33
N ALA A 383 12.84 4.47 -1.51
CA ALA A 383 14.16 4.21 -2.06
C ALA A 383 14.87 5.48 -2.56
N GLY A 384 14.10 6.55 -2.83
CA GLY A 384 14.59 7.82 -3.36
C GLY A 384 14.27 8.03 -4.85
N ILE A 385 13.28 7.32 -5.36
CA ILE A 385 12.75 7.48 -6.72
C ILE A 385 11.41 8.23 -6.61
N PRO A 386 11.31 9.47 -7.10
CA PRO A 386 10.06 10.22 -7.06
C PRO A 386 8.96 9.48 -7.82
N SER A 387 7.82 9.23 -7.17
CA SER A 387 6.79 8.33 -7.69
C SER A 387 5.43 8.99 -7.79
N MET A 388 4.60 8.43 -8.66
CA MET A 388 3.19 8.76 -8.82
C MET A 388 2.40 7.56 -9.33
N VAL A 389 1.10 7.53 -9.05
CA VAL A 389 0.17 6.48 -9.45
C VAL A 389 -1.13 7.09 -10.00
N ASN A 390 -1.82 6.43 -10.93
CA ASN A 390 -3.20 6.79 -11.19
C ASN A 390 -4.03 6.50 -9.94
N ASP A 391 -4.70 7.51 -9.38
CA ASP A 391 -5.41 7.35 -8.11
C ASP A 391 -6.65 6.45 -8.27
N PHE A 392 -6.63 5.29 -7.65
CA PHE A 392 -7.60 4.20 -7.76
C PHE A 392 -8.58 4.12 -6.57
N THR A 393 -8.50 5.02 -5.62
CA THR A 393 -9.18 4.92 -4.31
C THR A 393 -10.62 5.41 -4.29
N GLY A 394 -11.22 5.68 -5.42
CA GLY A 394 -12.61 6.13 -5.51
C GLY A 394 -13.54 5.10 -6.15
N GLY A 395 -14.85 5.30 -5.98
CA GLY A 395 -15.87 4.49 -6.65
C GLY A 395 -16.28 3.23 -5.89
N SER A 396 -17.27 2.54 -6.43
CA SER A 396 -17.91 1.40 -5.75
C SER A 396 -17.14 0.08 -5.90
N PHE A 397 -16.23 -0.02 -6.85
CA PHE A 397 -15.48 -1.26 -7.10
C PHE A 397 -14.69 -1.69 -5.86
N MET A 398 -13.96 -0.76 -5.23
CA MET A 398 -13.20 -1.02 -4.00
C MET A 398 -14.09 -1.54 -2.85
N GLU A 399 -15.36 -1.18 -2.84
CA GLU A 399 -16.32 -1.56 -1.82
C GLU A 399 -16.98 -2.91 -2.10
N THR A 400 -17.03 -3.34 -3.38
CA THR A 400 -17.92 -4.42 -3.81
C THR A 400 -17.26 -5.57 -4.56
N HIS A 401 -16.09 -5.35 -5.21
CA HIS A 401 -15.45 -6.33 -6.09
C HIS A 401 -13.99 -6.59 -5.76
N TYR A 402 -13.30 -5.58 -5.23
CA TYR A 402 -11.89 -5.63 -4.88
C TYR A 402 -11.59 -6.81 -3.95
N HIS A 403 -10.53 -7.54 -4.22
CA HIS A 403 -10.09 -8.71 -3.47
C HIS A 403 -11.17 -9.81 -3.32
N SER A 404 -12.00 -9.98 -4.35
CA SER A 404 -13.03 -11.01 -4.41
C SER A 404 -13.01 -11.77 -5.74
N GLN A 405 -13.73 -12.91 -5.81
CA GLN A 405 -13.89 -13.66 -7.06
C GLN A 405 -14.68 -12.89 -8.14
N PHE A 406 -15.16 -11.71 -7.83
CA PHE A 406 -15.88 -10.83 -8.74
C PHE A 406 -15.00 -9.75 -9.35
N ASP A 407 -13.71 -9.73 -9.06
CA ASP A 407 -12.75 -8.94 -9.82
C ASP A 407 -12.59 -9.52 -11.23
N ASN A 408 -13.40 -8.99 -12.14
CA ASN A 408 -13.55 -9.42 -13.53
C ASN A 408 -13.74 -8.20 -14.44
N ASP A 409 -14.14 -8.45 -15.72
CA ASP A 409 -14.31 -7.39 -16.72
C ASP A 409 -15.70 -6.70 -16.72
N GLU A 410 -16.56 -6.95 -15.73
CA GLU A 410 -17.89 -6.33 -15.64
C GLU A 410 -17.82 -4.80 -15.57
N PHE A 411 -16.81 -4.28 -14.86
CA PHE A 411 -16.56 -2.84 -14.69
C PHE A 411 -15.56 -2.26 -15.69
N TYR A 412 -15.14 -3.04 -16.69
CA TYR A 412 -14.23 -2.52 -17.72
C TYR A 412 -14.88 -1.37 -18.47
N ASP A 413 -14.20 -0.22 -18.49
CA ASP A 413 -14.58 0.98 -19.24
C ASP A 413 -13.49 1.34 -20.26
N GLU A 414 -13.80 1.12 -21.54
CA GLU A 414 -12.88 1.39 -22.63
C GLU A 414 -12.46 2.86 -22.72
N GLN A 415 -13.38 3.79 -22.40
CA GLN A 415 -13.08 5.23 -22.50
C GLN A 415 -12.14 5.66 -21.36
N VAL A 416 -12.37 5.14 -20.16
CA VAL A 416 -11.48 5.37 -19.01
C VAL A 416 -10.10 4.79 -19.28
N ASN A 417 -10.04 3.54 -19.75
CA ASN A 417 -8.79 2.89 -20.10
C ASN A 417 -8.03 3.67 -21.17
N ARG A 418 -8.74 4.15 -22.21
CA ARG A 418 -8.16 5.00 -23.27
C ARG A 418 -7.61 6.32 -22.72
N LEU A 419 -8.36 7.01 -21.87
CA LEU A 419 -7.90 8.25 -21.25
C LEU A 419 -6.61 8.04 -20.47
N HIS A 420 -6.53 6.98 -19.66
CA HIS A 420 -5.31 6.71 -18.88
C HIS A 420 -4.11 6.37 -19.78
N HIS A 421 -4.30 5.60 -20.87
CA HIS A 421 -3.26 5.38 -21.87
C HIS A 421 -2.76 6.70 -22.48
N GLU A 422 -3.68 7.58 -22.90
CA GLU A 422 -3.36 8.89 -23.48
C GLU A 422 -2.60 9.77 -22.48
N LEU A 423 -3.14 9.89 -21.27
CA LEU A 423 -2.59 10.73 -20.20
C LEU A 423 -1.14 10.32 -19.86
N PHE A 424 -0.89 9.05 -19.59
CA PHE A 424 0.42 8.60 -19.17
C PHE A 424 1.43 8.49 -20.32
N ALA A 425 1.00 8.17 -21.54
CA ALA A 425 1.87 8.24 -22.70
C ALA A 425 2.39 9.67 -22.95
N LEU A 426 1.55 10.67 -22.75
CA LEU A 426 1.95 12.09 -22.87
C LEU A 426 2.80 12.56 -21.69
N LEU A 427 2.56 12.05 -20.48
CA LEU A 427 3.39 12.37 -19.32
C LEU A 427 4.82 11.85 -19.48
N ILE A 428 5.00 10.66 -20.05
CA ILE A 428 6.32 10.14 -20.40
C ILE A 428 7.05 11.09 -21.38
N GLU A 429 6.36 11.54 -22.43
CA GLU A 429 6.93 12.48 -23.41
C GLU A 429 7.31 13.80 -22.74
N ALA A 430 6.47 14.32 -21.84
CA ALA A 430 6.74 15.56 -21.11
C ALA A 430 7.96 15.43 -20.17
N LEU A 431 8.06 14.35 -19.40
CA LEU A 431 9.21 14.06 -18.55
C LEU A 431 10.50 13.86 -19.36
N ASP A 432 10.42 13.23 -20.53
CA ASP A 432 11.55 13.03 -21.44
C ASP A 432 12.13 14.34 -22.00
N ARG A 433 11.36 15.43 -21.94
CA ARG A 433 11.76 16.77 -22.38
C ARG A 433 12.27 17.68 -21.28
N THR A 434 12.56 17.15 -20.10
CA THR A 434 13.15 17.89 -18.99
C THR A 434 14.67 17.71 -18.95
N ALA A 435 15.41 18.79 -18.72
CA ALA A 435 16.85 18.74 -18.47
C ALA A 435 17.18 18.44 -17.00
N VAL A 436 16.30 18.83 -16.09
CA VAL A 436 16.42 18.65 -14.64
C VAL A 436 15.11 18.09 -14.13
N VAL A 437 15.17 17.16 -13.18
CA VAL A 437 13.99 16.63 -12.51
C VAL A 437 13.19 17.79 -11.87
N PRO A 438 11.88 17.95 -12.19
CA PRO A 438 11.11 19.14 -11.79
C PRO A 438 10.52 19.02 -10.38
N LEU A 439 11.35 18.76 -9.37
CA LEU A 439 10.93 18.62 -7.99
C LEU A 439 10.83 19.98 -7.28
N CYS A 440 9.72 20.20 -6.58
CA CYS A 440 9.45 21.37 -5.75
C CYS A 440 9.20 20.96 -4.30
N PHE A 441 10.12 21.27 -3.39
CA PHE A 441 9.98 20.92 -1.97
C PHE A 441 9.13 21.94 -1.17
N GLU A 442 8.55 22.95 -1.82
CA GLU A 442 7.73 23.96 -1.14
C GLU A 442 6.56 23.35 -0.37
N ARG A 443 5.84 22.39 -1.02
CA ARG A 443 4.66 21.75 -0.42
C ARG A 443 5.01 20.90 0.78
N VAL A 444 6.12 20.18 0.72
CA VAL A 444 6.67 19.41 1.84
C VAL A 444 6.92 20.32 3.03
N MET A 445 7.64 21.41 2.81
CA MET A 445 7.99 22.37 3.87
C MET A 445 6.76 23.11 4.40
N LYS A 446 5.80 23.47 3.53
CA LYS A 446 4.53 24.08 3.97
C LYS A 446 3.68 23.09 4.78
N ARG A 447 3.66 21.80 4.43
CA ARG A 447 2.98 20.78 5.24
C ARG A 447 3.65 20.67 6.61
N ALA A 448 4.98 20.55 6.65
CA ALA A 448 5.74 20.49 7.89
C ALA A 448 5.49 21.71 8.79
N ALA A 449 5.41 22.91 8.21
CA ALA A 449 5.07 24.12 8.96
C ALA A 449 3.64 24.10 9.52
N ARG A 450 2.67 23.70 8.71
CA ARG A 450 1.24 23.69 9.10
C ARG A 450 0.92 22.60 10.13
N SER A 451 1.66 21.50 10.14
CA SER A 451 1.45 20.41 11.09
C SER A 451 1.94 20.72 12.51
N LEU A 452 2.72 21.81 12.70
CA LEU A 452 3.12 22.26 14.02
C LEU A 452 1.94 22.99 14.68
N ASP A 453 1.32 22.31 15.64
CA ASP A 453 0.12 22.77 16.33
C ASP A 453 0.50 23.66 17.54
N GLU A 454 0.23 24.95 17.43
CA GLU A 454 0.50 25.94 18.50
C GLU A 454 -0.32 25.66 19.76
N GLU A 455 -1.52 25.06 19.64
CA GLU A 455 -2.37 24.72 20.78
C GLU A 455 -1.75 23.64 21.70
N LEU A 456 -0.90 22.77 21.16
CA LEU A 456 -0.14 21.81 21.95
C LEU A 456 0.79 22.49 22.95
N GLY A 457 1.39 23.61 22.57
CA GLY A 457 2.25 24.40 23.43
C GLY A 457 1.54 24.95 24.68
N GLU A 458 0.25 25.29 24.57
CA GLU A 458 -0.53 25.85 25.68
C GLU A 458 -1.12 24.78 26.62
N LEU A 459 -1.50 23.63 26.05
CA LEU A 459 -2.29 22.63 26.80
C LEU A 459 -1.45 21.52 27.46
N TRP A 460 -0.34 21.10 26.83
CA TRP A 460 0.34 19.86 27.24
C TRP A 460 1.87 19.95 27.29
N VAL A 461 2.46 21.03 26.82
CA VAL A 461 3.91 21.20 26.71
C VAL A 461 4.39 22.43 27.50
N SER A 462 5.67 22.45 27.88
CA SER A 462 6.25 23.59 28.55
C SER A 462 6.36 24.78 27.60
N PRO A 463 6.45 26.04 28.17
CA PRO A 463 6.69 27.21 27.34
C PRO A 463 7.93 27.11 26.44
N GLU A 464 8.97 26.38 26.87
CA GLU A 464 10.17 26.15 26.07
C GLU A 464 9.89 25.31 24.84
N VAL A 465 9.05 24.29 24.96
CA VAL A 465 8.62 23.46 23.80
C VAL A 465 7.77 24.28 22.84
N ALA A 466 6.87 25.14 23.34
CA ALA A 466 6.06 26.03 22.51
C ALA A 466 6.93 26.97 21.67
N VAL A 467 7.97 27.58 22.29
CA VAL A 467 8.95 28.41 21.57
C VAL A 467 9.67 27.59 20.50
N ARG A 468 10.05 26.35 20.81
CA ARG A 468 10.74 25.48 19.87
C ARG A 468 9.88 25.11 18.65
N LEU A 469 8.59 24.88 18.86
CA LEU A 469 7.63 24.62 17.77
C LEU A 469 7.51 25.84 16.84
N GLU A 470 7.42 27.05 17.40
CA GLU A 470 7.34 28.27 16.60
C GLU A 470 8.64 28.54 15.81
N GLU A 471 9.82 28.34 16.42
CA GLU A 471 11.12 28.44 15.71
C GLU A 471 11.19 27.45 14.52
N MET A 472 10.72 26.22 14.70
CA MET A 472 10.69 25.23 13.65
C MET A 472 9.71 25.58 12.53
N LYS A 473 8.53 26.08 12.86
CA LYS A 473 7.55 26.57 11.89
C LYS A 473 8.14 27.65 10.99
N GLN A 474 8.79 28.67 11.58
CA GLN A 474 9.45 29.73 10.83
C GLN A 474 10.57 29.18 9.93
N LEU A 475 11.31 28.19 10.41
CA LEU A 475 12.37 27.55 9.63
C LEU A 475 11.81 26.82 8.40
N PHE A 476 10.71 26.08 8.56
CA PHE A 476 10.05 25.40 7.44
C PHE A 476 9.44 26.40 6.45
N GLU A 477 8.87 27.51 6.91
CA GLU A 477 8.38 28.59 6.04
C GLU A 477 9.51 29.20 5.20
N GLN A 478 10.69 29.45 5.81
CA GLN A 478 11.87 29.93 5.08
C GLN A 478 12.36 28.90 4.05
N ALA A 479 12.35 27.61 4.40
CA ALA A 479 12.72 26.53 3.49
C ALA A 479 11.73 26.41 2.32
N ALA A 480 10.44 26.62 2.57
CA ALA A 480 9.42 26.64 1.54
C ALA A 480 9.66 27.76 0.52
N GLU A 481 9.94 28.99 0.97
CA GLU A 481 10.27 30.12 0.09
C GLU A 481 11.54 29.89 -0.74
N PHE A 482 12.55 29.25 -0.14
CA PHE A 482 13.77 28.89 -0.85
C PHE A 482 13.49 27.84 -1.93
N SER A 483 12.76 26.79 -1.57
CA SER A 483 12.41 25.69 -2.47
C SER A 483 11.58 26.16 -3.66
N TRP A 484 10.64 27.09 -3.46
CA TRP A 484 9.87 27.68 -4.54
C TRP A 484 10.76 28.42 -5.56
N ARG A 485 11.67 29.27 -5.09
CA ARG A 485 12.60 29.99 -5.97
C ARG A 485 13.51 29.06 -6.77
N GLU A 486 13.97 27.98 -6.16
CA GLU A 486 14.77 26.96 -6.85
C GLU A 486 13.94 26.23 -7.92
N TYR A 487 12.68 25.91 -7.63
CA TYR A 487 11.77 25.32 -8.61
C TYR A 487 11.51 26.26 -9.80
N GLU A 488 11.34 27.54 -9.57
CA GLU A 488 11.21 28.52 -10.67
C GLU A 488 12.44 28.51 -11.59
N GLU A 489 13.66 28.45 -11.04
CA GLU A 489 14.89 28.30 -11.84
C GLU A 489 14.89 26.98 -12.63
N VAL A 490 14.48 25.87 -12.03
CA VAL A 490 14.38 24.56 -12.71
C VAL A 490 13.36 24.61 -13.84
N ARG A 491 12.21 25.22 -13.63
CA ARG A 491 11.17 25.44 -14.63
C ARG A 491 11.69 26.23 -15.84
N GLU A 492 12.41 27.32 -15.62
CA GLU A 492 13.04 28.10 -16.69
C GLU A 492 14.07 27.29 -17.48
N ILE A 493 14.89 26.48 -16.81
CA ILE A 493 15.85 25.58 -17.43
C ILE A 493 15.14 24.56 -18.31
N ASN A 494 14.10 23.91 -17.80
CA ASN A 494 13.34 22.88 -18.53
C ASN A 494 12.60 23.47 -19.74
N ASN A 495 11.97 24.64 -19.60
CA ASN A 495 11.34 25.35 -20.71
C ASN A 495 12.35 25.69 -21.82
N ARG A 496 13.55 26.16 -21.44
CA ARG A 496 14.63 26.42 -22.37
C ARG A 496 15.10 25.15 -23.10
N TYR A 497 15.28 24.05 -22.33
CA TYR A 497 15.70 22.76 -22.88
C TYR A 497 14.69 22.22 -23.90
N SER A 498 13.41 22.17 -23.52
CA SER A 498 12.31 21.75 -24.39
C SER A 498 12.24 22.63 -25.69
N SER A 499 12.42 23.94 -25.54
CA SER A 499 12.46 24.86 -26.69
C SER A 499 13.64 24.57 -27.62
N LEU A 500 14.83 24.31 -27.08
CA LEU A 500 16.02 23.95 -27.88
C LEU A 500 15.80 22.67 -28.67
N LEU A 501 15.23 21.64 -28.03
CA LEU A 501 14.87 20.39 -28.70
C LEU A 501 13.86 20.62 -29.82
N SER A 502 12.81 21.41 -29.56
CA SER A 502 11.76 21.73 -30.54
C SER A 502 12.30 22.50 -31.76
N GLN A 503 13.36 23.30 -31.60
CA GLN A 503 14.05 24.04 -32.66
C GLN A 503 15.11 23.20 -33.38
N GLY A 504 15.33 21.94 -33.03
CA GLY A 504 16.39 21.09 -33.58
C GLY A 504 17.81 21.54 -33.19
N ARG A 505 17.96 22.32 -32.12
CA ARG A 505 19.24 22.83 -31.58
C ARG A 505 19.87 21.84 -30.61
N GLU A 506 20.03 20.59 -31.03
CA GLU A 506 20.44 19.47 -30.20
C GLU A 506 21.75 19.68 -29.45
N ALA A 507 22.78 20.25 -30.10
CA ALA A 507 24.08 20.51 -29.45
C ALA A 507 23.95 21.47 -28.24
N GLN A 508 23.05 22.46 -28.32
CA GLN A 508 22.85 23.42 -27.23
C GLN A 508 21.96 22.84 -26.15
N ALA A 509 21.00 21.99 -26.51
CA ALA A 509 20.23 21.22 -25.56
C ALA A 509 21.14 20.29 -24.74
N GLU A 510 22.05 19.59 -25.42
CA GLU A 510 23.05 18.71 -24.78
C GLU A 510 23.98 19.48 -23.83
N GLU A 511 24.49 20.65 -24.24
CA GLU A 511 25.32 21.50 -23.38
C GLU A 511 24.56 21.94 -22.12
N LEU A 512 23.27 22.33 -22.27
CA LEU A 512 22.42 22.69 -21.16
C LEU A 512 22.18 21.48 -20.23
N PHE A 513 21.85 20.33 -20.79
CA PHE A 513 21.64 19.09 -20.06
C PHE A 513 22.87 18.72 -19.23
N GLN A 514 24.06 18.67 -19.80
CA GLN A 514 25.29 18.30 -19.12
C GLN A 514 25.67 19.29 -18.01
N ARG A 515 25.40 20.58 -18.23
CA ARG A 515 25.66 21.62 -17.23
C ARG A 515 24.83 21.41 -15.95
N GLU A 516 23.60 20.94 -16.07
CA GLU A 516 22.63 20.84 -14.97
C GLU A 516 22.66 19.50 -14.22
N ARG A 517 23.53 18.54 -14.62
CA ARG A 517 23.63 17.20 -13.96
C ARG A 517 23.86 17.28 -12.43
N LYS A 518 24.65 18.25 -11.98
CA LYS A 518 24.88 18.42 -10.54
C LYS A 518 23.63 18.88 -9.79
N ARG A 519 22.84 19.76 -10.40
CA ARG A 519 21.57 20.21 -9.82
C ARG A 519 20.59 19.06 -9.70
N GLU A 520 20.43 18.27 -10.74
CA GLU A 520 19.55 17.10 -10.73
C GLU A 520 19.96 16.09 -9.65
N ALA A 521 21.26 15.75 -9.59
CA ALA A 521 21.76 14.83 -8.56
C ALA A 521 21.50 15.34 -7.15
N GLU A 522 21.58 16.67 -6.94
CA GLU A 522 21.28 17.28 -5.65
C GLU A 522 19.78 17.24 -5.31
N LEU A 523 18.89 17.48 -6.26
CA LEU A 523 17.44 17.41 -6.05
C LEU A 523 17.01 15.97 -5.72
N LEU A 524 17.50 14.97 -6.47
CA LEU A 524 17.23 13.55 -6.18
C LEU A 524 17.80 13.11 -4.83
N ARG A 525 19.00 13.60 -4.45
CA ARG A 525 19.57 13.35 -3.13
C ARG A 525 18.70 13.94 -2.02
N ARG A 526 18.17 15.14 -2.20
CA ARG A 526 17.27 15.78 -1.22
C ARG A 526 15.94 15.04 -1.12
N PHE A 527 15.39 14.57 -2.24
CA PHE A 527 14.22 13.73 -2.24
C PHE A 527 14.45 12.47 -1.38
N LYS A 528 15.55 11.75 -1.63
CA LYS A 528 15.92 10.59 -0.80
C LYS A 528 16.05 10.95 0.68
N LEU A 529 16.73 12.05 0.99
CA LEU A 529 16.92 12.53 2.37
C LEU A 529 15.57 12.85 3.05
N GLU A 530 14.68 13.49 2.33
CA GLU A 530 13.34 13.80 2.81
C GLU A 530 12.56 12.50 3.12
N GLN A 531 12.56 11.54 2.21
CA GLN A 531 11.93 10.24 2.42
C GLN A 531 12.52 9.48 3.63
N ASP A 532 13.82 9.58 3.87
CA ASP A 532 14.46 8.89 5.00
C ASP A 532 14.16 9.55 6.35
N GLU A 533 14.10 10.88 6.39
CA GLU A 533 14.13 11.63 7.63
C GLU A 533 12.77 12.24 8.02
N PHE A 534 11.94 12.61 7.05
CA PHE A 534 10.62 13.16 7.31
C PHE A 534 9.53 12.10 7.33
N VAL A 535 9.51 11.18 6.32
CA VAL A 535 8.42 10.24 6.12
C VAL A 535 8.44 9.14 7.18
N ARG A 536 7.30 9.00 7.87
CA ARG A 536 7.00 7.92 8.83
C ARG A 536 5.63 7.36 8.51
N ILE A 537 5.34 6.24 9.11
CA ILE A 537 4.04 5.58 9.02
C ILE A 537 3.50 5.31 10.42
N ASP A 538 2.19 5.36 10.54
CA ASP A 538 1.51 4.93 11.75
C ASP A 538 1.31 3.42 11.75
N TRP A 539 0.58 2.92 12.75
CA TRP A 539 0.24 1.51 12.89
C TRP A 539 -0.55 0.94 11.69
N TYR A 540 -1.34 1.75 11.00
CA TYR A 540 -2.19 1.37 9.86
C TYR A 540 -1.54 1.58 8.50
N GLY A 541 -0.27 1.98 8.46
CA GLY A 541 0.42 2.30 7.22
C GLY A 541 0.13 3.71 6.67
N ASN A 542 -0.60 4.57 7.38
CA ASN A 542 -0.82 5.94 6.91
C ASN A 542 0.46 6.77 6.97
N VAL A 543 0.67 7.62 5.98
CA VAL A 543 1.88 8.41 5.81
C VAL A 543 1.82 9.71 6.60
N TYR A 544 2.79 9.90 7.50
CA TYR A 544 2.98 11.09 8.33
C TYR A 544 4.41 11.61 8.26
N TYR A 545 4.62 12.83 8.75
CA TYR A 545 5.96 13.28 9.07
C TYR A 545 6.32 12.93 10.53
N LEU A 546 7.61 12.76 10.79
CA LEU A 546 8.12 12.28 12.07
C LEU A 546 7.55 13.03 13.28
N HIS A 547 7.48 14.39 13.22
CA HIS A 547 6.95 15.20 14.30
C HIS A 547 5.43 15.12 14.43
N GLU A 548 4.69 14.92 13.34
CA GLU A 548 3.22 14.81 13.34
C GLU A 548 2.75 13.65 14.23
N LEU A 549 3.36 12.47 14.08
CA LEU A 549 3.01 11.30 14.89
C LEU A 549 3.27 11.50 16.38
N CYS A 550 4.42 12.14 16.73
CA CYS A 550 4.72 12.48 18.12
C CYS A 550 3.67 13.43 18.70
N MET A 551 3.29 14.46 17.92
CA MET A 551 2.31 15.47 18.36
C MET A 551 0.92 14.85 18.54
N GLU A 552 0.47 13.98 17.64
CA GLU A 552 -0.80 13.29 17.79
C GLU A 552 -0.84 12.42 19.06
N LYS A 553 0.21 11.62 19.31
CA LYS A 553 0.30 10.82 20.54
C LYS A 553 0.33 11.70 21.80
N ILE A 554 1.04 12.83 21.80
CA ILE A 554 1.03 13.78 22.90
C ILE A 554 -0.38 14.31 23.17
N ARG A 555 -1.11 14.68 22.14
CA ARG A 555 -2.49 15.17 22.24
C ARG A 555 -3.44 14.11 22.81
N LEU A 556 -3.34 12.88 22.36
CA LEU A 556 -4.17 11.75 22.82
C LEU A 556 -3.84 11.39 24.28
N LEU A 557 -2.57 11.18 24.60
CA LEU A 557 -2.12 10.82 25.96
C LEU A 557 -2.44 11.92 26.97
N GLY A 558 -2.13 13.18 26.65
CA GLY A 558 -2.43 14.32 27.53
C GLY A 558 -3.92 14.48 27.77
N GLY A 559 -4.77 14.30 26.74
CA GLY A 559 -6.22 14.29 26.89
C GLY A 559 -6.73 13.12 27.75
N ALA A 560 -6.11 11.94 27.63
CA ALA A 560 -6.44 10.78 28.47
C ALA A 560 -6.06 11.04 29.96
N VAL A 561 -4.87 11.55 30.24
CA VAL A 561 -4.44 11.94 31.59
C VAL A 561 -5.43 12.90 32.23
N LYS A 562 -5.83 13.96 31.51
CA LYS A 562 -6.83 14.92 32.02
C LYS A 562 -8.14 14.23 32.36
N ASN A 563 -8.66 13.38 31.47
CA ASN A 563 -9.90 12.65 31.70
C ASN A 563 -9.82 11.72 32.91
N LEU A 564 -8.71 11.01 33.12
CA LEU A 564 -8.52 10.13 34.28
C LEU A 564 -8.45 10.91 35.58
N ARG A 565 -7.78 12.06 35.61
CA ARG A 565 -7.75 12.95 36.80
C ARG A 565 -9.12 13.50 37.15
N GLU A 566 -10.02 13.62 36.17
CA GLU A 566 -11.41 14.01 36.35
C GLU A 566 -12.35 12.81 36.63
N GLY A 567 -11.84 11.59 36.71
CA GLY A 567 -12.62 10.34 36.92
C GLY A 567 -13.45 9.90 35.71
N LYS A 568 -13.10 10.37 34.49
CA LYS A 568 -13.82 10.11 33.23
C LYS A 568 -13.17 8.97 32.45
N ILE A 569 -13.29 7.73 32.95
CA ILE A 569 -12.60 6.55 32.40
C ILE A 569 -12.97 6.31 30.94
N SER A 570 -14.26 6.25 30.59
CA SER A 570 -14.70 6.02 29.19
C SER A 570 -14.16 7.07 28.20
N ALA A 571 -14.03 8.33 28.64
CA ALA A 571 -13.47 9.38 27.80
C ALA A 571 -11.95 9.22 27.63
N ALA A 572 -11.24 8.72 28.62
CA ALA A 572 -9.83 8.39 28.52
C ALA A 572 -9.60 7.20 27.57
N LEU A 573 -10.37 6.11 27.73
CA LEU A 573 -10.28 4.91 26.90
C LEU A 573 -10.46 5.24 25.40
N ARG A 574 -11.44 6.08 25.04
CA ARG A 574 -11.63 6.51 23.62
C ARG A 574 -10.40 7.20 23.02
N LYS A 575 -9.58 7.86 23.81
CA LYS A 575 -8.31 8.44 23.36
C LYS A 575 -7.20 7.40 23.29
N LEU A 576 -7.12 6.54 24.30
CA LEU A 576 -6.07 5.52 24.38
C LEU A 576 -6.17 4.48 23.26
N TYR A 577 -7.38 4.18 22.79
CA TYR A 577 -7.59 3.29 21.64
C TYR A 577 -6.99 3.83 20.33
N GLN A 578 -6.76 5.14 20.24
CA GLN A 578 -6.24 5.80 19.04
C GLN A 578 -4.72 6.02 19.06
N VAL A 579 -4.03 5.72 20.18
CA VAL A 579 -2.59 6.03 20.30
C VAL A 579 -1.75 5.18 19.35
N ASP A 580 -1.88 3.86 19.40
CA ASP A 580 -1.13 2.92 18.58
C ASP A 580 -2.02 1.81 17.99
N ASN A 581 -3.28 1.75 18.39
CA ASN A 581 -4.18 0.71 17.98
C ASN A 581 -5.63 1.16 18.19
N ASN A 582 -6.58 0.37 17.67
CA ASN A 582 -8.00 0.63 17.87
C ASN A 582 -8.59 -0.18 19.02
N ALA A 583 -9.89 0.05 19.33
CA ALA A 583 -10.59 -0.68 20.38
C ALA A 583 -10.62 -2.21 20.13
N TYR A 584 -10.58 -2.64 18.88
CA TYR A 584 -10.67 -4.04 18.50
C TYR A 584 -9.46 -4.85 18.98
N ALA A 585 -8.24 -4.32 18.88
CA ALA A 585 -7.02 -4.99 19.32
C ALA A 585 -7.05 -5.40 20.81
N PHE A 586 -7.68 -4.58 21.66
CA PHE A 586 -7.81 -4.85 23.09
C PHE A 586 -8.90 -5.89 23.44
N MET A 587 -9.60 -6.43 22.45
CA MET A 587 -10.59 -7.51 22.65
C MET A 587 -9.96 -8.91 22.62
N PHE A 588 -8.69 -9.01 22.25
CA PHE A 588 -7.93 -10.25 22.13
C PHE A 588 -7.01 -10.46 23.34
N SER A 589 -6.42 -11.66 23.46
CA SER A 589 -5.45 -11.94 24.51
C SER A 589 -4.21 -11.04 24.39
N GLU A 590 -3.50 -10.86 25.52
CA GLU A 590 -2.27 -10.05 25.54
C GLU A 590 -1.22 -10.59 24.55
N GLU A 591 -1.16 -11.91 24.36
CA GLU A 591 -0.23 -12.56 23.45
C GLU A 591 -0.51 -12.18 22.00
N VAL A 592 -1.78 -12.14 21.58
CA VAL A 592 -2.20 -11.66 20.25
C VAL A 592 -1.88 -10.18 20.09
N TYR A 593 -2.25 -9.35 21.07
CA TYR A 593 -1.93 -7.92 21.04
C TYR A 593 -0.42 -7.69 20.85
N ARG A 594 0.41 -8.36 21.65
CA ARG A 594 1.87 -8.20 21.58
C ARG A 594 2.47 -8.75 20.28
N HIS A 595 1.90 -9.79 19.71
CA HIS A 595 2.34 -10.30 18.42
C HIS A 595 2.24 -9.20 17.34
N PHE A 596 1.07 -8.58 17.22
CA PHE A 596 0.81 -7.57 16.18
C PHE A 596 1.31 -6.16 16.53
N THR A 597 1.69 -5.86 17.77
CA THR A 597 2.18 -4.53 18.16
C THR A 597 3.67 -4.51 18.50
N GLU A 598 4.27 -5.63 18.81
CA GLU A 598 5.68 -5.72 19.17
C GLU A 598 6.44 -6.65 18.20
N TYR A 599 6.03 -7.92 18.13
CA TYR A 599 6.80 -8.93 17.39
C TYR A 599 6.89 -8.63 15.89
N VAL A 600 5.77 -8.37 15.21
CA VAL A 600 5.76 -8.11 13.75
C VAL A 600 6.39 -6.77 13.37
N LEU A 601 6.60 -5.87 14.34
CA LEU A 601 7.23 -4.56 14.13
C LEU A 601 8.70 -4.53 14.51
N ASP A 602 9.16 -5.48 15.34
CA ASP A 602 10.56 -5.62 15.75
C ASP A 602 11.30 -6.69 14.93
N GLN A 603 10.87 -6.91 13.71
CA GLN A 603 11.49 -7.82 12.77
C GLN A 603 12.74 -7.18 12.11
N PRO A 604 13.69 -7.97 11.62
CA PRO A 604 14.84 -7.44 10.90
C PRO A 604 14.44 -6.81 9.56
N LYS A 605 15.33 -6.01 8.99
CA LYS A 605 15.09 -5.22 7.76
C LYS A 605 14.52 -6.04 6.59
N ASP A 606 15.02 -7.24 6.39
CA ASP A 606 14.60 -8.15 5.32
C ASP A 606 13.18 -8.69 5.50
N ARG A 607 12.59 -8.54 6.69
CA ARG A 607 11.20 -8.88 7.00
C ARG A 607 10.29 -7.65 7.03
N LEU A 608 10.78 -6.52 7.58
CA LEU A 608 10.01 -5.28 7.63
C LEU A 608 10.00 -4.52 6.31
N LYS A 609 10.97 -4.78 5.43
CA LYS A 609 11.05 -4.17 4.10
C LYS A 609 10.77 -2.66 4.13
N TRP A 610 9.74 -2.18 3.46
CA TRP A 610 9.39 -0.77 3.36
C TRP A 610 8.97 -0.13 4.71
N GLY A 611 8.57 -0.91 5.72
CA GLY A 611 8.31 -0.44 7.08
C GLY A 611 9.55 -0.20 7.94
N TYR A 612 10.73 -0.70 7.54
CA TYR A 612 11.94 -0.63 8.35
C TYR A 612 12.36 0.82 8.65
N GLN A 613 12.53 1.13 9.96
CA GLN A 613 12.88 2.46 10.48
C GLN A 613 11.86 3.58 10.18
N ARG A 614 10.62 3.24 9.74
CA ARG A 614 9.60 4.24 9.44
C ARG A 614 8.51 4.36 10.48
N LEU A 615 8.40 3.41 11.39
CA LEU A 615 7.46 3.49 12.50
C LEU A 615 7.92 4.50 13.55
N ALA A 616 7.03 5.38 13.97
CA ALA A 616 7.24 6.16 15.18
C ALA A 616 6.98 5.30 16.43
N GLY A 617 7.70 5.62 17.50
CA GLY A 617 7.75 4.83 18.73
C GLY A 617 6.39 4.36 19.23
N HIS A 618 6.28 3.06 19.47
CA HIS A 618 5.11 2.37 20.01
C HIS A 618 4.96 2.57 21.53
N GLU A 619 3.72 2.68 22.00
CA GLU A 619 3.38 2.68 23.44
C GLU A 619 2.54 1.45 23.77
N ASN A 620 3.08 0.50 24.50
CA ASN A 620 2.30 -0.66 24.95
C ASN A 620 1.32 -0.24 26.06
N LEU A 621 0.07 -0.02 25.65
CA LEU A 621 -1.01 0.39 26.54
C LEU A 621 -1.92 -0.77 27.01
N TYR A 622 -1.65 -2.03 26.62
CA TYR A 622 -2.52 -3.16 26.90
C TYR A 622 -2.80 -3.34 28.40
N PRO A 623 -1.80 -3.40 29.32
CA PRO A 623 -2.06 -3.56 30.74
C PRO A 623 -2.86 -2.40 31.35
N LEU A 624 -2.65 -1.18 30.83
CA LEU A 624 -3.32 0.02 31.31
C LEU A 624 -4.77 0.07 30.86
N VAL A 625 -5.03 -0.19 29.57
CA VAL A 625 -6.38 -0.20 29.00
C VAL A 625 -7.22 -1.29 29.62
N THR A 626 -6.70 -2.51 29.74
CA THR A 626 -7.42 -3.64 30.38
C THR A 626 -7.70 -3.37 31.85
N GLY A 627 -6.76 -2.77 32.59
CA GLY A 627 -6.97 -2.32 33.98
C GLY A 627 -8.06 -1.26 34.09
N LEU A 628 -8.09 -0.27 33.20
CA LEU A 628 -9.14 0.76 33.15
C LEU A 628 -10.51 0.18 32.82
N LEU A 629 -10.61 -0.77 31.90
CA LEU A 629 -11.86 -1.47 31.57
C LEU A 629 -12.41 -2.23 32.79
N GLN A 630 -11.55 -2.90 33.57
CA GLN A 630 -11.95 -3.58 34.79
C GLN A 630 -12.48 -2.60 35.86
N ARG A 631 -11.83 -1.44 36.05
CA ARG A 631 -12.29 -0.39 36.96
C ARG A 631 -13.61 0.23 36.51
N GLU A 632 -13.76 0.53 35.25
CA GLU A 632 -15.02 1.05 34.72
C GLU A 632 -16.18 0.10 34.96
N PHE A 633 -15.97 -1.18 34.70
CA PHE A 633 -16.98 -2.22 35.00
C PHE A 633 -17.26 -2.37 36.48
N GLY A 634 -16.22 -2.23 37.35
CA GLY A 634 -16.35 -2.27 38.81
C GLY A 634 -16.95 -1.00 39.42
N GLY A 635 -17.16 0.06 38.64
CA GLY A 635 -17.67 1.35 39.15
C GLY A 635 -16.65 2.13 39.99
N GLU A 636 -15.36 1.85 39.82
CA GLU A 636 -14.27 2.56 40.49
C GLU A 636 -13.89 3.81 39.71
N SER A 637 -13.67 4.94 40.41
CA SER A 637 -13.30 6.23 39.77
C SER A 637 -11.90 6.71 40.14
N ASP A 638 -11.20 6.10 41.04
CA ASP A 638 -9.82 6.49 41.40
C ASP A 638 -8.83 5.86 40.41
N CYS A 639 -8.37 6.64 39.47
CA CYS A 639 -7.42 6.25 38.40
C CYS A 639 -6.11 7.02 38.49
N ARG A 640 -5.68 7.47 39.68
CA ARG A 640 -4.44 8.25 39.84
C ARG A 640 -3.21 7.47 39.39
N LYS A 641 -3.12 6.19 39.71
CA LYS A 641 -2.01 5.33 39.34
C LYS A 641 -1.90 5.17 37.79
N GLU A 642 -3.01 5.03 37.12
CA GLU A 642 -3.09 4.92 35.68
C GLU A 642 -2.75 6.28 35.01
N ALA A 643 -3.21 7.39 35.59
CA ALA A 643 -2.85 8.73 35.13
C ALA A 643 -1.34 9.00 35.27
N ASP A 644 -0.71 8.59 36.40
CA ASP A 644 0.73 8.73 36.60
C ASP A 644 1.54 7.89 35.58
N ALA A 645 1.09 6.68 35.28
CA ALA A 645 1.71 5.83 34.23
C ALA A 645 1.63 6.48 32.83
N LEU A 646 0.50 7.12 32.51
CA LEU A 646 0.34 7.86 31.27
C LEU A 646 1.20 9.13 31.21
N ASP A 647 1.46 9.81 32.34
CA ASP A 647 2.41 10.95 32.40
C ASP A 647 3.83 10.50 32.00
N GLU A 648 4.22 9.28 32.32
CA GLU A 648 5.51 8.72 31.87
C GLU A 648 5.53 8.49 30.36
N ALA A 649 4.45 7.92 29.78
CA ALA A 649 4.31 7.74 28.34
C ALA A 649 4.31 9.09 27.61
N LEU A 650 3.55 10.07 28.11
CA LEU A 650 3.55 11.44 27.61
C LEU A 650 4.96 12.06 27.62
N SER A 651 5.72 11.84 28.70
CA SER A 651 7.10 12.32 28.80
C SER A 651 8.04 11.66 27.79
N ARG A 652 7.82 10.40 27.42
CA ARG A 652 8.57 9.73 26.35
C ARG A 652 8.28 10.36 24.99
N GLN A 653 6.99 10.60 24.67
CA GLN A 653 6.59 11.20 23.39
C GLN A 653 7.07 12.66 23.26
N LEU A 654 7.09 13.43 24.37
CA LEU A 654 7.67 14.78 24.36
C LEU A 654 9.18 14.77 24.06
N ARG A 655 9.94 13.82 24.62
CA ARG A 655 11.36 13.66 24.26
C ARG A 655 11.53 13.27 22.79
N ALA A 656 10.74 12.30 22.31
CA ALA A 656 10.77 11.90 20.90
C ALA A 656 10.47 13.06 19.96
N LEU A 657 9.51 13.94 20.31
CA LEU A 657 9.21 15.15 19.55
C LEU A 657 10.41 16.10 19.48
N LEU A 658 11.07 16.36 20.60
CA LEU A 658 12.25 17.25 20.66
C LEU A 658 13.40 16.69 19.84
N ASP A 659 13.69 15.40 19.93
CA ASP A 659 14.72 14.72 19.14
C ASP A 659 14.39 14.77 17.63
N ALA A 660 13.11 14.62 17.27
CA ALA A 660 12.63 14.76 15.91
C ALA A 660 12.85 16.20 15.39
N LEU A 661 12.45 17.22 16.15
CA LEU A 661 12.62 18.61 15.77
C LEU A 661 14.11 18.98 15.62
N ASP A 662 14.99 18.48 16.49
CA ASP A 662 16.44 18.71 16.39
C ASP A 662 17.04 18.07 15.13
N THR A 663 16.55 16.90 14.73
CA THR A 663 16.95 16.23 13.49
C THR A 663 16.48 17.00 12.27
N LEU A 664 15.21 17.34 12.22
CA LEU A 664 14.60 18.08 11.12
C LEU A 664 15.20 19.48 10.97
N GLU A 665 15.55 20.18 12.08
CA GLU A 665 16.24 21.46 12.03
C GLU A 665 17.58 21.40 11.33
N LYS A 666 18.42 20.41 11.72
CA LYS A 666 19.75 20.23 11.11
C LYS A 666 19.67 20.01 9.62
N ILE A 667 18.74 19.13 9.20
CA ILE A 667 18.53 18.78 7.79
C ILE A 667 17.99 19.99 7.02
N THR A 668 16.96 20.65 7.54
CA THR A 668 16.33 21.80 6.88
C THR A 668 17.32 22.93 6.67
N LYS A 669 18.12 23.28 7.68
CA LYS A 669 19.15 24.33 7.57
C LYS A 669 20.22 23.99 6.57
N LYS A 670 20.69 22.73 6.54
CA LYS A 670 21.81 22.32 5.71
C LYS A 670 21.40 22.08 4.26
N ASP A 671 20.29 21.39 4.04
CA ASP A 671 19.96 20.82 2.74
C ASP A 671 18.82 21.55 2.02
N PHE A 672 17.99 22.33 2.72
CA PHE A 672 16.84 23.04 2.14
C PHE A 672 16.91 24.58 2.20
N ILE A 673 17.91 25.16 2.87
CA ILE A 673 18.09 26.63 2.92
C ILE A 673 19.47 27.06 2.41
N GLN A 674 20.52 26.27 2.65
CA GLN A 674 21.90 26.59 2.21
C GLN A 674 22.19 25.96 0.86
N ARG A 675 22.73 26.78 -0.08
CA ARG A 675 23.30 26.29 -1.35
C ARG A 675 24.75 25.87 -1.18
#